data_a2f179fce09d681349b8cee62cd6f269
#
_entry.id   a2f179fce09d681349b8cee62cd6f269
#
_cell.length_a   1.000
_cell.length_b   1.000
_cell.length_c   1.000
_cell.angle_alpha   90.00
_cell.angle_beta   90.00
_cell.angle_gamma   90.00
#
_symmetry.space_group_name_H-M   'P 1'
#
loop_
_entity.id
_entity.type
_entity.pdbx_description
1 polymer ?
#
loop_
_entity_poly.entity_id
_entity_poly.type
_entity_poly.pdbx_seq_one_letter_code
_entity_poly.pdbx_strand_id
1 'polypeptide(L)'
;MDRIGDVLERPGALEPRADAILAPGRRPLTHGELGELVGGVAGGLRHAGLGEGARVALLVENGPEAASAFLALARTAAVAPLNPAYRAQELAFYLEDIRADALVVDAALDTPAREVAGDLGIRVLELTADDSAPAGVFTIEGVRAAAAPDTGPEPDAVALLLHTSGTTARPKLVPLTHGQLAASAANVAATLRLTPSDRCLNVMPLFHIHGLVAALLASLRASAAVACTPGFHQLHFFDWVDELAPSWYTAVPTMHAAVLARAHDHDETVGRHRLRFIRSSSAALPVTVLEGLERTFGVPVLEAYGMTEAAHQMASNPLPPGVRKPGTVGRTAGPEIAVLDPGGRVLSPGEIGEVAVRGPNVFAGYEGSPGANEAAFSNGWFRTGDEGSLDDEGYLTLRGRLKEIINRGGEKISPLEIDDVLLRHPAVRQAVTFSMDDPLLGEEVAAAVVVGPESAAGERELQDFVAQQLAPFKVPRRIVVVYEIPKGPTGKVQRIGLAEHLGVRGKETAVTPDRRPPYGFLEHELVGIWESVLGLPGLGVADDFFALGGDSILGAEAVARIRELVDDPDLPLTSIVRAPTPAAMAHEIFAGIGLGTSGIVPLQASGTRTPLFLVHPGDGDVLAYPVLARLLGPDQPSYALRARGIDDGRPTPASLSELAAEYVAAVRRVQPHGPYVLGGFCLGGPIAAEMTGQLAAAGEQTAALILLDPRFRRPEGLRYSVWLAGRRARQGRLTAAVAKRLARRDAPPRDLGEKAACHAGLARIRENHLPRPVNAPATVVLSDGFEDYELPDWYLRTVIRRPRRWRRVGGEHGRLLLPPLVHEVAREVRGALDEALPPSRPGGAAPGGAAPPEASLTAGSTSGSGA
;
A
#
# COMPACT_ATOMS: atom_id res chain seq x y z
N MET A 1 31.40 -37.33 -10.42
CA MET A 1 30.22 -36.43 -10.23
C MET A 1 29.99 -35.72 -11.54
N ASP A 2 28.74 -35.51 -11.89
CA ASP A 2 28.37 -34.76 -13.11
C ASP A 2 28.74 -33.27 -12.92
N ARG A 3 28.98 -32.58 -14.04
CA ARG A 3 29.24 -31.13 -14.10
C ARG A 3 28.04 -30.40 -14.72
N ILE A 4 27.95 -29.10 -14.61
CA ILE A 4 26.90 -28.32 -15.31
C ILE A 4 26.99 -28.57 -16.82
N GLY A 5 28.20 -28.73 -17.41
CA GLY A 5 28.35 -29.05 -18.82
C GLY A 5 27.65 -30.35 -19.23
N ASP A 6 27.70 -31.39 -18.39
CA ASP A 6 27.02 -32.67 -18.64
C ASP A 6 25.48 -32.53 -18.68
N VAL A 7 24.92 -31.51 -17.99
CA VAL A 7 23.50 -31.17 -18.03
C VAL A 7 23.05 -30.70 -19.42
N LEU A 8 23.96 -30.12 -20.20
CA LEU A 8 23.69 -29.62 -21.55
C LEU A 8 24.08 -30.63 -22.64
N GLU A 9 25.17 -31.36 -22.47
CA GLU A 9 25.72 -32.28 -23.48
C GLU A 9 24.82 -33.50 -23.69
N ARG A 10 24.24 -34.05 -22.64
CA ARG A 10 23.33 -35.23 -22.75
C ARG A 10 22.05 -34.92 -23.53
N PRO A 11 21.27 -33.85 -23.23
CA PRO A 11 20.09 -33.51 -24.01
C PRO A 11 20.41 -33.18 -25.46
N GLY A 12 21.48 -32.41 -25.70
CA GLY A 12 21.90 -32.03 -27.04
C GLY A 12 22.30 -33.22 -27.91
N ALA A 13 22.83 -34.28 -27.31
CA ALA A 13 23.18 -35.51 -28.00
C ALA A 13 21.95 -36.44 -28.23
N LEU A 14 21.00 -36.47 -27.30
CA LEU A 14 19.84 -37.36 -27.35
C LEU A 14 18.68 -36.79 -28.19
N GLU A 15 18.34 -35.54 -27.98
CA GLU A 15 17.20 -34.84 -28.62
C GLU A 15 17.55 -33.40 -29.08
N PRO A 16 18.46 -33.27 -30.06
CA PRO A 16 19.00 -31.95 -30.45
C PRO A 16 17.95 -30.96 -30.94
N ARG A 17 16.81 -31.47 -31.44
CA ARG A 17 15.72 -30.66 -32.03
C ARG A 17 14.60 -30.34 -31.05
N ALA A 18 14.62 -30.90 -29.86
CA ALA A 18 13.63 -30.60 -28.83
C ALA A 18 13.88 -29.20 -28.25
N ASP A 19 12.80 -28.53 -27.85
CA ASP A 19 12.85 -27.21 -27.21
C ASP A 19 13.66 -27.29 -25.91
N ALA A 20 14.53 -26.31 -25.66
CA ALA A 20 15.31 -26.17 -24.45
C ALA A 20 14.93 -24.90 -23.70
N ILE A 21 15.01 -23.73 -24.36
CA ILE A 21 14.65 -22.44 -23.79
C ILE A 21 13.54 -21.80 -24.62
N LEU A 22 12.49 -21.37 -23.93
CA LEU A 22 11.38 -20.63 -24.51
C LEU A 22 11.27 -19.26 -23.83
N ALA A 23 10.65 -18.34 -24.52
CA ALA A 23 10.23 -17.05 -23.94
C ALA A 23 8.98 -16.54 -24.65
N PRO A 24 8.15 -15.71 -24.00
CA PRO A 24 6.97 -15.12 -24.64
C PRO A 24 7.33 -14.35 -25.91
N GLY A 25 6.55 -14.55 -26.97
CA GLY A 25 6.73 -13.85 -28.25
C GLY A 25 7.95 -14.27 -29.07
N ARG A 26 8.71 -15.27 -28.67
CA ARG A 26 9.99 -15.67 -29.27
C ARG A 26 9.97 -17.12 -29.79
N ARG A 27 10.71 -17.39 -30.86
CA ARG A 27 10.95 -18.76 -31.33
C ARG A 27 11.76 -19.53 -30.25
N PRO A 28 11.39 -20.78 -29.93
CA PRO A 28 12.17 -21.61 -29.02
C PRO A 28 13.61 -21.80 -29.50
N LEU A 29 14.54 -21.90 -28.54
CA LEU A 29 15.90 -22.37 -28.75
C LEU A 29 15.94 -23.86 -28.43
N THR A 30 16.42 -24.66 -29.37
CA THR A 30 16.51 -26.12 -29.19
C THR A 30 17.73 -26.52 -28.34
N HIS A 31 17.74 -27.75 -27.81
CA HIS A 31 18.91 -28.27 -27.07
C HIS A 31 20.20 -28.28 -27.89
N GLY A 32 20.11 -28.56 -29.19
CA GLY A 32 21.27 -28.49 -30.10
C GLY A 32 21.79 -27.07 -30.24
N GLU A 33 20.90 -26.12 -30.58
CA GLU A 33 21.26 -24.70 -30.72
C GLU A 33 21.80 -24.12 -29.43
N LEU A 34 21.23 -24.49 -28.25
CA LEU A 34 21.73 -24.09 -26.95
C LEU A 34 23.14 -24.62 -26.68
N GLY A 35 23.40 -25.89 -27.01
CA GLY A 35 24.73 -26.49 -26.87
C GLY A 35 25.79 -25.78 -27.73
N GLU A 36 25.44 -25.45 -28.98
CA GLU A 36 26.30 -24.68 -29.92
C GLU A 36 26.56 -23.26 -29.40
N LEU A 37 25.52 -22.54 -28.97
CA LEU A 37 25.62 -21.18 -28.41
C LEU A 37 26.55 -21.18 -27.17
N VAL A 38 26.23 -22.00 -26.20
CA VAL A 38 27.00 -22.11 -24.92
C VAL A 38 28.45 -22.53 -25.18
N GLY A 39 28.66 -23.53 -26.03
CA GLY A 39 30.01 -23.97 -26.42
C GLY A 39 30.81 -22.87 -27.11
N GLY A 40 30.18 -22.21 -28.08
CA GLY A 40 30.80 -21.12 -28.83
C GLY A 40 31.23 -19.94 -27.98
N VAL A 41 30.30 -19.48 -27.13
CA VAL A 41 30.56 -18.36 -26.20
C VAL A 41 31.62 -18.75 -25.17
N ALA A 42 31.54 -19.96 -24.59
CA ALA A 42 32.54 -20.45 -23.63
C ALA A 42 33.95 -20.52 -24.23
N GLY A 43 34.09 -20.99 -25.46
CA GLY A 43 35.34 -20.99 -26.19
C GLY A 43 35.88 -19.56 -26.41
N GLY A 44 35.00 -18.63 -26.80
CA GLY A 44 35.33 -17.20 -26.97
C GLY A 44 35.80 -16.52 -25.69
N LEU A 45 35.14 -16.77 -24.58
CA LEU A 45 35.49 -16.24 -23.25
C LEU A 45 36.89 -16.69 -22.81
N ARG A 46 37.21 -17.96 -23.01
CA ARG A 46 38.56 -18.48 -22.72
C ARG A 46 39.63 -17.80 -23.57
N HIS A 47 39.37 -17.57 -24.85
CA HIS A 47 40.29 -16.79 -25.70
C HIS A 47 40.41 -15.33 -25.27
N ALA A 48 39.36 -14.78 -24.64
CA ALA A 48 39.39 -13.45 -24.04
C ALA A 48 40.06 -13.41 -22.64
N GLY A 49 40.61 -14.53 -22.16
CA GLY A 49 41.29 -14.65 -20.88
C GLY A 49 40.38 -14.92 -19.67
N LEU A 50 39.11 -15.22 -19.89
CA LEU A 50 38.16 -15.58 -18.86
C LEU A 50 37.95 -17.10 -18.85
N GLY A 51 38.87 -17.80 -18.17
CA GLY A 51 38.91 -19.27 -18.03
C GLY A 51 38.65 -19.73 -16.60
N GLU A 52 39.10 -20.96 -16.31
CA GLU A 52 39.02 -21.54 -15.00
C GLU A 52 39.68 -20.67 -13.92
N GLY A 53 38.96 -20.46 -12.81
CA GLY A 53 39.38 -19.58 -11.73
C GLY A 53 38.96 -18.11 -11.91
N ALA A 54 38.57 -17.67 -13.12
CA ALA A 54 38.02 -16.34 -13.32
C ALA A 54 36.64 -16.19 -12.65
N ARG A 55 36.35 -15.00 -12.16
CA ARG A 55 35.08 -14.64 -11.51
C ARG A 55 34.35 -13.58 -12.33
N VAL A 56 33.18 -13.94 -12.83
CA VAL A 56 32.43 -13.07 -13.74
C VAL A 56 31.09 -12.69 -13.13
N ALA A 57 30.91 -11.40 -12.85
CA ALA A 57 29.61 -10.88 -12.49
C ALA A 57 28.70 -10.84 -13.73
N LEU A 58 27.45 -11.25 -13.61
CA LEU A 58 26.45 -11.24 -14.67
C LEU A 58 25.28 -10.35 -14.26
N LEU A 59 25.09 -9.24 -14.96
CA LEU A 59 24.03 -8.26 -14.73
C LEU A 59 23.17 -8.13 -15.99
N VAL A 60 22.18 -9.00 -16.12
CA VAL A 60 21.28 -9.11 -17.26
C VAL A 60 19.85 -9.18 -16.76
N GLU A 61 18.93 -8.52 -17.48
CA GLU A 61 17.50 -8.61 -17.20
C GLU A 61 17.04 -10.08 -17.15
N ASN A 62 16.06 -10.35 -16.28
CA ASN A 62 15.52 -11.70 -16.16
C ASN A 62 14.88 -12.13 -17.48
N GLY A 63 15.25 -13.30 -17.97
CA GLY A 63 14.77 -13.75 -19.27
C GLY A 63 15.62 -14.88 -19.86
N PRO A 64 15.37 -15.23 -21.12
CA PRO A 64 16.08 -16.33 -21.78
C PRO A 64 17.58 -16.05 -21.97
N GLU A 65 17.99 -14.80 -22.18
CA GLU A 65 19.41 -14.40 -22.32
C GLU A 65 20.16 -14.56 -21.00
N ALA A 66 19.54 -14.22 -19.87
CA ALA A 66 20.13 -14.47 -18.56
C ALA A 66 20.37 -15.97 -18.32
N ALA A 67 19.44 -16.84 -18.75
CA ALA A 67 19.56 -18.27 -18.63
C ALA A 67 20.74 -18.81 -19.47
N SER A 68 20.79 -18.48 -20.75
CA SER A 68 21.82 -18.97 -21.66
C SER A 68 23.20 -18.37 -21.37
N ALA A 69 23.28 -17.09 -20.95
CA ALA A 69 24.52 -16.43 -20.52
C ALA A 69 25.08 -17.08 -19.24
N PHE A 70 24.23 -17.35 -18.24
CA PHE A 70 24.65 -18.09 -17.07
C PHE A 70 25.28 -19.43 -17.43
N LEU A 71 24.62 -20.22 -18.30
CA LEU A 71 25.13 -21.52 -18.74
C LEU A 71 26.47 -21.41 -19.47
N ALA A 72 26.62 -20.41 -20.34
CA ALA A 72 27.83 -20.18 -21.13
C ALA A 72 29.02 -19.76 -20.24
N LEU A 73 28.78 -18.83 -19.32
CA LEU A 73 29.77 -18.35 -18.37
C LEU A 73 30.18 -19.44 -17.37
N ALA A 74 29.22 -20.16 -16.79
CA ALA A 74 29.47 -21.24 -15.85
C ALA A 74 30.26 -22.41 -16.45
N ARG A 75 30.34 -22.55 -17.80
CA ARG A 75 31.17 -23.54 -18.47
C ARG A 75 32.67 -23.17 -18.42
N THR A 76 33.04 -21.95 -18.05
CA THR A 76 34.41 -21.49 -18.10
C THR A 76 34.91 -20.82 -16.83
N ALA A 77 34.02 -20.18 -16.09
CA ALA A 77 34.34 -19.30 -14.97
C ALA A 77 33.34 -19.49 -13.82
N ALA A 78 33.67 -18.99 -12.64
CA ALA A 78 32.72 -18.83 -11.54
C ALA A 78 31.81 -17.63 -11.83
N VAL A 79 30.51 -17.85 -11.94
CA VAL A 79 29.52 -16.80 -12.29
C VAL A 79 28.83 -16.27 -11.03
N ALA A 80 28.71 -14.96 -10.96
CA ALA A 80 27.93 -14.29 -9.93
C ALA A 80 26.79 -13.50 -10.57
N PRO A 81 25.59 -14.09 -10.73
CA PRO A 81 24.42 -13.34 -11.20
C PRO A 81 23.98 -12.32 -10.14
N LEU A 82 23.87 -11.05 -10.55
CA LEU A 82 23.49 -9.94 -9.70
C LEU A 82 22.08 -9.45 -10.07
N ASN A 83 21.38 -8.87 -9.08
CA ASN A 83 20.09 -8.26 -9.31
C ASN A 83 20.24 -6.95 -10.12
N PRO A 84 19.59 -6.81 -11.29
CA PRO A 84 19.64 -5.57 -12.10
C PRO A 84 19.14 -4.32 -11.36
N ALA A 85 18.33 -4.47 -10.34
CA ALA A 85 17.80 -3.37 -9.55
C ALA A 85 18.77 -2.81 -8.49
N TYR A 86 19.97 -3.37 -8.32
CA TYR A 86 20.94 -2.87 -7.35
C TYR A 86 21.44 -1.47 -7.71
N ARG A 87 21.64 -0.66 -6.68
CA ARG A 87 22.18 0.70 -6.78
C ARG A 87 23.70 0.69 -6.77
N ALA A 88 24.33 1.80 -7.12
CA ALA A 88 25.77 1.94 -7.22
C ALA A 88 26.55 1.43 -5.98
N GLN A 89 26.08 1.78 -4.79
CA GLN A 89 26.74 1.36 -3.54
C GLN A 89 26.67 -0.15 -3.30
N GLU A 90 25.53 -0.77 -3.63
CA GLU A 90 25.36 -2.22 -3.54
C GLU A 90 26.21 -2.94 -4.58
N LEU A 91 26.21 -2.43 -5.82
CA LEU A 91 27.04 -2.98 -6.90
C LEU A 91 28.53 -2.92 -6.57
N ALA A 92 29.01 -1.80 -6.03
CA ALA A 92 30.40 -1.68 -5.59
C ALA A 92 30.76 -2.75 -4.55
N PHE A 93 29.90 -2.90 -3.51
CA PHE A 93 30.09 -3.92 -2.49
C PHE A 93 30.16 -5.33 -3.08
N TYR A 94 29.16 -5.71 -3.92
CA TYR A 94 29.12 -7.06 -4.48
C TYR A 94 30.26 -7.35 -5.44
N LEU A 95 30.62 -6.41 -6.31
CA LEU A 95 31.74 -6.58 -7.26
C LEU A 95 33.08 -6.73 -6.55
N GLU A 96 33.30 -5.95 -5.48
CA GLU A 96 34.51 -6.07 -4.64
C GLU A 96 34.54 -7.39 -3.86
N ASP A 97 33.44 -7.78 -3.21
CA ASP A 97 33.40 -8.99 -2.37
C ASP A 97 33.55 -10.27 -3.19
N ILE A 98 32.95 -10.30 -4.40
CA ILE A 98 33.16 -11.37 -5.39
C ILE A 98 34.60 -11.39 -5.90
N ARG A 99 35.32 -10.25 -5.88
CA ARG A 99 36.61 -10.04 -6.58
C ARG A 99 36.45 -10.30 -8.07
N ALA A 100 35.48 -9.63 -8.69
CA ALA A 100 35.14 -9.87 -10.09
C ALA A 100 36.29 -9.49 -11.03
N ASP A 101 36.66 -10.38 -11.94
CA ASP A 101 37.64 -10.13 -13.03
C ASP A 101 36.96 -9.43 -14.20
N ALA A 102 35.66 -9.69 -14.39
CA ALA A 102 34.84 -9.05 -15.41
C ALA A 102 33.38 -8.90 -14.98
N LEU A 103 32.71 -7.90 -15.54
CA LEU A 103 31.27 -7.69 -15.49
C LEU A 103 30.69 -7.92 -16.91
N VAL A 104 29.82 -8.89 -17.06
CA VAL A 104 28.97 -9.02 -18.25
C VAL A 104 27.66 -8.30 -17.95
N VAL A 105 27.35 -7.26 -18.73
CA VAL A 105 26.18 -6.41 -18.51
C VAL A 105 25.35 -6.31 -19.77
N ASP A 106 24.02 -6.32 -19.63
CA ASP A 106 23.09 -6.11 -20.74
C ASP A 106 23.28 -4.70 -21.30
N ALA A 107 23.53 -4.62 -22.61
CA ALA A 107 23.78 -3.34 -23.32
C ALA A 107 22.58 -2.38 -23.23
N ALA A 108 21.36 -2.92 -23.15
CA ALA A 108 20.13 -2.13 -23.06
C ALA A 108 19.80 -1.67 -21.62
N LEU A 109 20.49 -2.24 -20.60
CA LEU A 109 20.18 -1.95 -19.21
C LEU A 109 20.76 -0.59 -18.80
N ASP A 110 19.89 0.32 -18.35
CA ASP A 110 20.29 1.57 -17.70
C ASP A 110 20.67 1.30 -16.23
N THR A 111 21.98 1.25 -15.96
CA THR A 111 22.51 0.84 -14.67
C THR A 111 23.82 1.56 -14.36
N PRO A 112 24.07 1.92 -13.07
CA PRO A 112 25.37 2.47 -12.66
C PRO A 112 26.51 1.44 -12.66
N ALA A 113 26.24 0.17 -12.99
CA ALA A 113 27.23 -0.90 -12.90
C ALA A 113 28.46 -0.68 -13.77
N ARG A 114 28.32 -0.02 -14.93
CA ARG A 114 29.43 0.29 -15.85
C ARG A 114 30.42 1.26 -15.23
N GLU A 115 29.92 2.34 -14.62
CA GLU A 115 30.72 3.34 -13.93
C GLU A 115 31.42 2.72 -12.72
N VAL A 116 30.66 2.00 -11.88
CA VAL A 116 31.19 1.30 -10.71
C VAL A 116 32.27 0.29 -11.08
N ALA A 117 32.08 -0.52 -12.13
CA ALA A 117 33.09 -1.47 -12.60
C ALA A 117 34.31 -0.75 -13.13
N GLY A 118 34.16 0.38 -13.84
CA GLY A 118 35.27 1.22 -14.30
C GLY A 118 36.09 1.78 -13.15
N ASP A 119 35.44 2.29 -12.11
CA ASP A 119 36.12 2.81 -10.90
C ASP A 119 36.91 1.73 -10.14
N LEU A 120 36.41 0.49 -10.17
CA LEU A 120 37.07 -0.67 -9.57
C LEU A 120 38.13 -1.34 -10.47
N GLY A 121 38.27 -0.86 -11.71
CA GLY A 121 39.21 -1.45 -12.67
C GLY A 121 38.75 -2.82 -13.20
N ILE A 122 37.44 -3.14 -13.11
CA ILE A 122 36.85 -4.39 -13.58
C ILE A 122 36.52 -4.28 -15.06
N ARG A 123 36.90 -5.27 -15.84
CA ARG A 123 36.60 -5.32 -17.27
C ARG A 123 35.10 -5.43 -17.53
N VAL A 124 34.54 -4.49 -18.30
CA VAL A 124 33.13 -4.53 -18.73
C VAL A 124 33.01 -5.20 -20.10
N LEU A 125 32.05 -6.11 -20.22
CA LEU A 125 31.69 -6.82 -21.44
C LEU A 125 30.19 -6.61 -21.69
N GLU A 126 29.85 -5.97 -22.83
CA GLU A 126 28.45 -5.71 -23.20
C GLU A 126 27.83 -6.95 -23.82
N LEU A 127 26.71 -7.41 -23.25
CA LEU A 127 25.86 -8.44 -23.80
C LEU A 127 24.74 -7.79 -24.58
N THR A 128 24.55 -8.19 -25.85
CA THR A 128 23.45 -7.70 -26.67
C THR A 128 22.55 -8.88 -27.04
N ALA A 129 21.28 -8.79 -26.66
CA ALA A 129 20.24 -9.72 -27.05
C ALA A 129 19.88 -9.54 -28.55
N ASP A 130 19.48 -10.63 -29.21
CA ASP A 130 18.92 -10.57 -30.56
C ASP A 130 17.45 -11.01 -30.51
N ASP A 131 16.54 -10.06 -30.45
CA ASP A 131 15.11 -10.32 -30.37
C ASP A 131 14.53 -10.96 -31.64
N SER A 132 15.23 -10.89 -32.75
CA SER A 132 14.86 -11.55 -34.00
C SER A 132 15.29 -13.02 -34.05
N ALA A 133 16.23 -13.41 -33.21
CA ALA A 133 16.73 -14.77 -33.07
C ALA A 133 15.88 -15.62 -32.08
N PRO A 134 16.15 -16.92 -31.94
CA PRO A 134 15.54 -17.75 -30.91
C PRO A 134 15.76 -17.17 -29.50
N ALA A 135 14.85 -17.53 -28.59
CA ALA A 135 14.93 -17.11 -27.20
C ALA A 135 16.29 -17.48 -26.55
N GLY A 136 16.97 -16.50 -25.98
CA GLY A 136 18.25 -16.72 -25.31
C GLY A 136 19.48 -16.60 -26.20
N VAL A 137 19.33 -16.22 -27.48
CA VAL A 137 20.47 -15.93 -28.34
C VAL A 137 20.99 -14.53 -28.06
N PHE A 138 22.28 -14.42 -27.82
CA PHE A 138 22.96 -13.16 -27.54
C PHE A 138 24.39 -13.13 -28.12
N THR A 139 24.98 -11.96 -28.12
CA THR A 139 26.40 -11.76 -28.41
C THR A 139 27.06 -11.00 -27.25
N ILE A 140 28.35 -11.17 -27.09
CA ILE A 140 29.16 -10.39 -26.13
C ILE A 140 30.20 -9.62 -26.92
N GLU A 141 30.28 -8.31 -26.72
CA GLU A 141 31.22 -7.44 -27.42
C GLU A 141 32.67 -7.90 -27.14
N GLY A 142 33.45 -8.01 -28.21
CA GLY A 142 34.83 -8.47 -28.12
C GLY A 142 35.03 -9.98 -27.89
N VAL A 143 33.97 -10.75 -27.73
CA VAL A 143 34.01 -12.20 -27.59
C VAL A 143 33.53 -12.87 -28.87
N ARG A 144 34.43 -13.53 -29.61
CA ARG A 144 34.08 -14.27 -30.84
C ARG A 144 33.87 -15.73 -30.49
N ALA A 145 32.77 -16.31 -30.95
CA ALA A 145 32.50 -17.73 -30.78
C ALA A 145 33.70 -18.57 -31.28
N ALA A 146 34.15 -19.49 -30.49
CA ALA A 146 35.25 -20.38 -30.77
C ALA A 146 34.94 -21.79 -30.25
N ALA A 147 35.62 -22.81 -30.83
CA ALA A 147 35.43 -24.18 -30.33
C ALA A 147 35.74 -24.27 -28.84
N ALA A 148 34.83 -24.81 -28.05
CA ALA A 148 35.10 -25.12 -26.66
C ALA A 148 36.08 -26.27 -26.58
N PRO A 149 37.01 -26.32 -25.63
CA PRO A 149 37.85 -27.50 -25.41
C PRO A 149 36.98 -28.66 -24.92
N ASP A 150 37.36 -29.87 -25.25
CA ASP A 150 36.66 -31.10 -24.89
C ASP A 150 36.53 -31.34 -23.37
N THR A 151 37.36 -30.69 -22.58
CA THR A 151 37.33 -30.79 -21.12
C THR A 151 36.82 -29.50 -20.50
N GLY A 152 35.66 -29.58 -19.86
CA GLY A 152 35.12 -28.51 -19.02
C GLY A 152 35.81 -28.43 -17.64
N PRO A 153 35.45 -27.47 -16.77
CA PRO A 153 35.97 -27.38 -15.40
C PRO A 153 35.73 -28.69 -14.60
N GLU A 154 36.58 -28.97 -13.63
CA GLU A 154 36.42 -30.14 -12.76
C GLU A 154 35.15 -30.04 -11.88
N PRO A 155 34.55 -31.14 -11.39
CA PRO A 155 33.34 -31.12 -10.58
C PRO A 155 33.46 -30.33 -9.27
N ASP A 156 34.64 -30.18 -8.73
CA ASP A 156 34.95 -29.42 -7.50
C ASP A 156 35.29 -27.97 -7.78
N ALA A 157 35.46 -27.57 -9.04
CA ALA A 157 35.63 -26.16 -9.41
C ALA A 157 34.34 -25.34 -9.09
N VAL A 158 34.51 -24.10 -8.61
CA VAL A 158 33.40 -23.21 -8.32
C VAL A 158 32.75 -22.75 -9.62
N ALA A 159 31.42 -22.94 -9.74
CA ALA A 159 30.65 -22.55 -10.92
C ALA A 159 29.73 -21.35 -10.64
N LEU A 160 29.28 -21.20 -9.39
CA LEU A 160 28.30 -20.18 -9.03
C LEU A 160 28.68 -19.54 -7.70
N LEU A 161 28.63 -18.21 -7.67
CA LEU A 161 28.85 -17.39 -6.50
C LEU A 161 27.56 -16.63 -6.19
N LEU A 162 26.97 -16.89 -5.02
CA LEU A 162 25.78 -16.18 -4.58
C LEU A 162 25.97 -15.59 -3.20
N HIS A 163 25.42 -14.40 -3.01
CA HIS A 163 25.31 -13.81 -1.69
C HIS A 163 23.99 -14.21 -1.04
N THR A 164 24.05 -14.57 0.23
CA THR A 164 22.85 -14.79 1.03
C THR A 164 22.53 -13.52 1.80
N SER A 165 21.28 -13.10 1.79
CA SER A 165 20.75 -12.09 2.70
C SER A 165 20.69 -12.70 4.11
N GLY A 166 21.84 -12.84 4.76
CA GLY A 166 21.90 -13.30 6.14
C GLY A 166 21.16 -12.34 7.07
N THR A 167 20.65 -12.88 8.18
CA THR A 167 20.14 -12.10 9.32
C THR A 167 21.22 -11.24 10.02
N THR A 168 22.41 -11.12 9.44
CA THR A 168 23.54 -10.29 9.88
C THR A 168 23.73 -9.12 8.93
N ALA A 169 24.29 -8.03 9.41
CA ALA A 169 24.45 -6.76 8.67
C ALA A 169 25.21 -6.85 7.32
N ARG A 170 25.92 -7.92 7.04
CA ARG A 170 26.63 -8.15 5.76
C ARG A 170 26.20 -9.48 5.14
N PRO A 171 25.84 -9.49 3.83
CA PRO A 171 25.64 -10.71 3.06
C PRO A 171 26.89 -11.60 3.07
N LYS A 172 26.72 -12.92 3.05
CA LYS A 172 27.82 -13.89 3.02
C LYS A 172 27.93 -14.50 1.64
N LEU A 173 29.15 -14.64 1.13
CA LEU A 173 29.42 -15.25 -0.16
C LEU A 173 29.41 -16.80 -0.05
N VAL A 174 28.55 -17.42 -0.85
CA VAL A 174 28.38 -18.88 -0.96
C VAL A 174 28.96 -19.35 -2.29
N PRO A 175 30.14 -19.99 -2.29
CA PRO A 175 30.68 -20.66 -3.47
C PRO A 175 30.03 -22.03 -3.64
N LEU A 176 29.51 -22.30 -4.85
CA LEU A 176 28.92 -23.57 -5.23
C LEU A 176 29.67 -24.19 -6.40
N THR A 177 30.04 -25.45 -6.25
CA THR A 177 30.80 -26.18 -7.27
C THR A 177 29.92 -26.76 -8.35
N HIS A 178 30.49 -27.12 -9.49
CA HIS A 178 29.80 -27.83 -10.56
C HIS A 178 29.11 -29.08 -10.07
N GLY A 179 29.79 -29.89 -9.25
CA GLY A 179 29.26 -31.12 -8.70
C GLY A 179 28.07 -30.93 -7.77
N GLN A 180 28.09 -29.86 -6.94
CA GLN A 180 26.99 -29.50 -6.03
C GLN A 180 25.74 -29.10 -6.80
N LEU A 181 25.92 -28.25 -7.82
CA LEU A 181 24.81 -27.80 -8.67
C LEU A 181 24.20 -28.93 -9.49
N ALA A 182 25.05 -29.78 -10.08
CA ALA A 182 24.59 -30.95 -10.83
C ALA A 182 23.86 -31.96 -9.95
N ALA A 183 24.36 -32.19 -8.72
CA ALA A 183 23.71 -33.07 -7.75
C ALA A 183 22.33 -32.54 -7.36
N SER A 184 22.22 -31.24 -7.04
CA SER A 184 20.94 -30.66 -6.70
C SER A 184 19.96 -30.65 -7.87
N ALA A 185 20.38 -30.30 -9.09
CA ALA A 185 19.55 -30.38 -10.28
C ALA A 185 19.02 -31.79 -10.53
N ALA A 186 19.88 -32.85 -10.35
CA ALA A 186 19.48 -34.25 -10.44
C ALA A 186 18.46 -34.62 -9.36
N ASN A 187 18.65 -34.16 -8.12
CA ASN A 187 17.73 -34.39 -7.01
C ASN A 187 16.34 -33.80 -7.28
N VAL A 188 16.30 -32.56 -7.79
CA VAL A 188 15.02 -31.89 -8.18
C VAL A 188 14.35 -32.64 -9.32
N ALA A 189 15.09 -32.97 -10.39
CA ALA A 189 14.56 -33.70 -11.55
C ALA A 189 13.98 -35.05 -11.15
N ALA A 190 14.69 -35.81 -10.29
CA ALA A 190 14.24 -37.12 -9.79
C ALA A 190 13.00 -37.01 -8.89
N THR A 191 13.00 -36.05 -7.95
CA THR A 191 11.87 -35.79 -7.04
C THR A 191 10.59 -35.46 -7.79
N LEU A 192 10.70 -34.57 -8.81
CA LEU A 192 9.60 -34.16 -9.64
C LEU A 192 9.30 -35.10 -10.81
N ARG A 193 10.07 -36.17 -10.94
CA ARG A 193 9.98 -37.15 -12.05
C ARG A 193 9.90 -36.41 -13.39
N LEU A 194 10.81 -35.46 -13.62
CA LEU A 194 10.85 -34.72 -14.86
C LEU A 194 11.24 -35.59 -16.02
N THR A 195 10.64 -35.35 -17.17
CA THR A 195 10.85 -36.08 -18.43
C THR A 195 11.09 -35.09 -19.57
N PRO A 196 11.60 -35.53 -20.72
CA PRO A 196 11.77 -34.64 -21.88
C PRO A 196 10.49 -33.98 -22.38
N SER A 197 9.31 -34.49 -22.03
CA SER A 197 8.01 -33.90 -22.39
C SER A 197 7.58 -32.77 -21.44
N ASP A 198 8.32 -32.53 -20.35
CA ASP A 198 7.99 -31.48 -19.40
C ASP A 198 8.46 -30.10 -19.85
N ARG A 199 7.70 -29.10 -19.45
CA ARG A 199 8.00 -27.70 -19.71
C ARG A 199 7.74 -26.89 -18.44
N CYS A 200 8.80 -26.27 -17.92
CA CYS A 200 8.72 -25.42 -16.75
C CYS A 200 8.37 -23.98 -17.15
N LEU A 201 7.35 -23.37 -16.55
CA LEU A 201 7.22 -21.91 -16.57
C LEU A 201 8.04 -21.35 -15.41
N ASN A 202 9.19 -20.75 -15.71
CA ASN A 202 10.05 -20.13 -14.73
C ASN A 202 9.73 -18.64 -14.59
N VAL A 203 9.07 -18.30 -13.50
CA VAL A 203 8.76 -16.92 -13.09
C VAL A 203 9.71 -16.42 -12.00
N MET A 204 10.68 -17.28 -11.57
CA MET A 204 11.65 -16.94 -10.54
C MET A 204 12.85 -16.21 -11.13
N PRO A 205 13.46 -15.28 -10.37
CA PRO A 205 14.66 -14.58 -10.82
C PRO A 205 15.84 -15.52 -11.09
N LEU A 206 16.56 -15.27 -12.18
CA LEU A 206 17.76 -16.01 -12.58
C LEU A 206 19.06 -15.49 -11.92
N PHE A 207 18.95 -14.58 -10.97
CA PHE A 207 20.02 -14.23 -10.03
C PHE A 207 19.82 -14.90 -8.66
N HIS A 208 18.86 -15.81 -8.55
CA HIS A 208 18.55 -16.55 -7.32
C HIS A 208 18.60 -18.06 -7.55
N ILE A 209 19.08 -18.81 -6.54
CA ILE A 209 19.28 -20.26 -6.61
C ILE A 209 18.02 -21.03 -7.02
N HIS A 210 16.81 -20.56 -6.66
CA HIS A 210 15.54 -21.18 -7.03
C HIS A 210 15.33 -21.19 -8.56
N GLY A 211 15.48 -20.05 -9.23
CA GLY A 211 15.35 -19.94 -10.69
C GLY A 211 16.45 -20.70 -11.42
N LEU A 212 17.69 -20.57 -10.94
CA LEU A 212 18.85 -21.19 -11.57
C LEU A 212 18.84 -22.73 -11.45
N VAL A 213 18.61 -23.28 -10.26
CA VAL A 213 18.75 -24.72 -10.03
C VAL A 213 17.42 -25.45 -10.15
N ALA A 214 16.38 -25.01 -9.44
CA ALA A 214 15.14 -25.76 -9.41
C ALA A 214 14.31 -25.64 -10.70
N ALA A 215 14.41 -24.51 -11.42
CA ALA A 215 13.73 -24.37 -12.70
C ALA A 215 14.64 -24.67 -13.88
N LEU A 216 15.74 -23.92 -14.05
CA LEU A 216 16.59 -24.00 -15.25
C LEU A 216 17.38 -25.32 -15.28
N LEU A 217 18.31 -25.52 -14.32
CA LEU A 217 19.19 -26.70 -14.38
C LEU A 217 18.44 -28.02 -14.22
N ALA A 218 17.41 -28.10 -13.37
CA ALA A 218 16.63 -29.30 -13.18
C ALA A 218 15.84 -29.70 -14.44
N SER A 219 15.26 -28.73 -15.16
CA SER A 219 14.58 -28.99 -16.43
C SER A 219 15.56 -29.50 -17.48
N LEU A 220 16.65 -28.78 -17.70
CA LEU A 220 17.67 -29.16 -18.70
C LEU A 220 18.31 -30.51 -18.37
N ARG A 221 18.52 -30.84 -17.09
CA ARG A 221 19.02 -32.16 -16.63
C ARG A 221 18.12 -33.33 -17.05
N ALA A 222 16.83 -33.08 -17.15
CA ALA A 222 15.82 -34.05 -17.60
C ALA A 222 15.58 -34.02 -19.11
N SER A 223 16.35 -33.25 -19.88
CA SER A 223 16.10 -32.95 -21.30
C SER A 223 14.74 -32.27 -21.53
N ALA A 224 14.19 -31.63 -20.51
CA ALA A 224 12.95 -30.88 -20.54
C ALA A 224 13.18 -29.41 -20.93
N ALA A 225 12.10 -28.73 -21.32
CA ALA A 225 12.17 -27.34 -21.68
C ALA A 225 11.92 -26.40 -20.47
N VAL A 226 12.46 -25.18 -20.56
CA VAL A 226 12.17 -24.12 -19.60
C VAL A 226 11.77 -22.83 -20.32
N ALA A 227 10.62 -22.29 -19.95
CA ALA A 227 10.12 -21.00 -20.41
C ALA A 227 10.58 -19.91 -19.43
N CYS A 228 11.51 -19.08 -19.88
CA CYS A 228 12.09 -17.98 -19.11
C CYS A 228 11.30 -16.70 -19.37
N THR A 229 10.57 -16.22 -18.36
CA THR A 229 9.82 -14.97 -18.42
C THR A 229 10.67 -13.78 -17.93
N PRO A 230 10.28 -12.53 -18.19
CA PRO A 230 10.94 -11.33 -17.59
C PRO A 230 10.86 -11.27 -16.06
N GLY A 231 10.28 -12.26 -15.42
CA GLY A 231 10.00 -12.33 -13.99
C GLY A 231 8.52 -12.57 -13.74
N PHE A 232 8.11 -12.61 -12.49
CA PHE A 232 6.70 -12.78 -12.16
C PHE A 232 5.91 -11.51 -12.47
N HIS A 233 4.85 -11.64 -13.27
CA HIS A 233 3.91 -10.57 -13.55
C HIS A 233 2.47 -11.10 -13.49
N GLN A 234 1.71 -10.69 -12.48
CA GLN A 234 0.38 -11.25 -12.22
C GLN A 234 -0.63 -11.06 -13.36
N LEU A 235 -0.47 -10.01 -14.19
CA LEU A 235 -1.38 -9.74 -15.32
C LEU A 235 -1.06 -10.61 -16.54
N HIS A 236 0.20 -10.97 -16.74
CA HIS A 236 0.65 -11.73 -17.90
C HIS A 236 0.82 -13.23 -17.65
N PHE A 237 0.69 -13.67 -16.38
CA PHE A 237 0.91 -15.07 -16.03
C PHE A 237 0.04 -16.04 -16.85
N PHE A 238 -1.24 -15.74 -17.00
CA PHE A 238 -2.17 -16.60 -17.75
C PHE A 238 -1.98 -16.50 -19.27
N ASP A 239 -1.57 -15.33 -19.79
CA ASP A 239 -1.19 -15.18 -21.20
C ASP A 239 0.02 -16.09 -21.50
N TRP A 240 1.01 -16.13 -20.61
CA TRP A 240 2.17 -17.02 -20.74
C TRP A 240 1.80 -18.49 -20.60
N VAL A 241 0.82 -18.85 -19.79
CA VAL A 241 0.31 -20.22 -19.69
C VAL A 241 -0.36 -20.63 -21.02
N ASP A 242 -1.15 -19.76 -21.61
CA ASP A 242 -1.80 -20.02 -22.92
C ASP A 242 -0.77 -20.15 -24.05
N GLU A 243 0.21 -19.27 -24.11
CA GLU A 243 1.20 -19.22 -25.19
C GLU A 243 2.22 -20.37 -25.08
N LEU A 244 2.75 -20.58 -23.88
CA LEU A 244 3.90 -21.46 -23.67
C LEU A 244 3.50 -22.89 -23.26
N ALA A 245 2.24 -23.11 -22.89
CA ALA A 245 1.66 -24.40 -22.52
C ALA A 245 2.56 -25.20 -21.54
N PRO A 246 2.90 -24.68 -20.34
CA PRO A 246 3.78 -25.35 -19.39
C PRO A 246 3.12 -26.62 -18.83
N SER A 247 3.92 -27.62 -18.49
CA SER A 247 3.46 -28.80 -17.72
C SER A 247 3.54 -28.57 -16.20
N TRP A 248 4.33 -27.60 -15.77
CA TRP A 248 4.47 -27.21 -14.37
C TRP A 248 5.06 -25.82 -14.23
N TYR A 249 4.88 -25.24 -13.05
CA TYR A 249 5.60 -24.01 -12.69
C TYR A 249 6.06 -24.05 -11.24
N THR A 250 7.05 -23.21 -10.92
CA THR A 250 7.57 -23.07 -9.57
C THR A 250 7.60 -21.59 -9.17
N ALA A 251 7.18 -21.30 -7.94
CA ALA A 251 7.11 -19.93 -7.43
C ALA A 251 7.27 -19.90 -5.89
N VAL A 252 7.28 -18.69 -5.34
CA VAL A 252 7.19 -18.45 -3.90
C VAL A 252 5.72 -18.26 -3.50
N PRO A 253 5.33 -18.44 -2.21
CA PRO A 253 3.95 -18.38 -1.75
C PRO A 253 3.20 -17.12 -2.13
N THR A 254 3.86 -15.96 -2.11
CA THR A 254 3.25 -14.67 -2.49
C THR A 254 2.86 -14.61 -3.96
N MET A 255 3.64 -15.22 -4.84
CA MET A 255 3.30 -15.34 -6.27
C MET A 255 2.15 -16.31 -6.47
N HIS A 256 2.15 -17.44 -5.75
CA HIS A 256 1.04 -18.40 -5.77
C HIS A 256 -0.28 -17.76 -5.34
N ALA A 257 -0.28 -16.97 -4.28
CA ALA A 257 -1.46 -16.24 -3.82
C ALA A 257 -1.97 -15.24 -4.89
N ALA A 258 -1.05 -14.55 -5.58
CA ALA A 258 -1.41 -13.62 -6.66
C ALA A 258 -1.99 -14.35 -7.89
N VAL A 259 -1.44 -15.52 -8.25
CA VAL A 259 -1.99 -16.38 -9.30
C VAL A 259 -3.39 -16.86 -8.93
N LEU A 260 -3.55 -17.38 -7.70
CA LEU A 260 -4.84 -17.89 -7.22
C LEU A 260 -5.92 -16.80 -7.21
N ALA A 261 -5.58 -15.59 -6.80
CA ALA A 261 -6.51 -14.46 -6.76
C ALA A 261 -7.11 -14.09 -8.12
N ARG A 262 -6.40 -14.41 -9.21
CA ARG A 262 -6.81 -14.09 -10.59
C ARG A 262 -7.33 -15.29 -11.38
N ALA A 263 -7.14 -16.49 -10.87
CA ALA A 263 -7.42 -17.71 -11.63
C ALA A 263 -8.88 -17.82 -12.09
N HIS A 264 -9.82 -17.29 -11.30
CA HIS A 264 -11.25 -17.30 -11.66
C HIS A 264 -11.57 -16.41 -12.87
N ASP A 265 -10.77 -15.37 -13.16
CA ASP A 265 -10.93 -14.54 -14.36
C ASP A 265 -10.42 -15.26 -15.64
N HIS A 266 -9.72 -16.40 -15.47
CA HIS A 266 -9.03 -17.15 -16.50
C HIS A 266 -9.40 -18.63 -16.53
N ASP A 267 -10.64 -18.98 -16.17
CA ASP A 267 -11.15 -20.37 -16.09
C ASP A 267 -10.93 -21.15 -17.41
N GLU A 268 -11.03 -20.49 -18.57
CA GLU A 268 -10.79 -21.11 -19.88
C GLU A 268 -9.32 -21.54 -20.02
N THR A 269 -8.37 -20.68 -19.66
CA THR A 269 -6.93 -20.99 -19.70
C THR A 269 -6.60 -22.10 -18.72
N VAL A 270 -7.09 -22.03 -17.49
CA VAL A 270 -6.92 -23.07 -16.46
C VAL A 270 -7.50 -24.41 -16.94
N GLY A 271 -8.65 -24.42 -17.59
CA GLY A 271 -9.29 -25.62 -18.12
C GLY A 271 -8.61 -26.21 -19.35
N ARG A 272 -8.01 -25.37 -20.20
CA ARG A 272 -7.33 -25.77 -21.45
C ARG A 272 -5.94 -26.33 -21.20
N HIS A 273 -5.15 -25.69 -20.31
CA HIS A 273 -3.77 -26.06 -20.04
C HIS A 273 -3.66 -26.77 -18.69
N ARG A 274 -3.60 -28.11 -18.74
CA ARG A 274 -3.47 -28.92 -17.54
C ARG A 274 -2.01 -29.06 -17.13
N LEU A 275 -1.67 -28.40 -16.04
CA LEU A 275 -0.41 -28.62 -15.35
C LEU A 275 -0.34 -30.09 -14.83
N ARG A 276 0.86 -30.63 -14.68
CA ARG A 276 1.12 -31.89 -13.98
C ARG A 276 1.14 -31.70 -12.46
N PHE A 277 1.73 -30.62 -12.04
CA PHE A 277 1.85 -30.21 -10.63
C PHE A 277 2.25 -28.73 -10.55
N ILE A 278 2.15 -28.16 -9.36
CA ILE A 278 2.64 -26.84 -8.97
C ILE A 278 3.69 -27.04 -7.87
N ARG A 279 4.81 -26.30 -7.90
CA ARG A 279 5.86 -26.40 -6.89
C ARG A 279 6.00 -25.07 -6.14
N SER A 280 5.96 -25.12 -4.81
CA SER A 280 6.23 -23.97 -3.94
C SER A 280 7.53 -24.19 -3.15
N SER A 281 8.35 -23.15 -3.05
CA SER A 281 9.58 -23.22 -2.24
C SER A 281 10.00 -21.81 -1.77
N SER A 282 11.07 -21.77 -1.00
CA SER A 282 11.75 -20.56 -0.50
C SER A 282 11.06 -19.83 0.67
N ALA A 283 9.81 -20.15 0.98
CA ALA A 283 9.07 -19.71 2.16
C ALA A 283 7.98 -20.74 2.47
N ALA A 284 7.42 -20.72 3.67
CA ALA A 284 6.29 -21.57 4.07
C ALA A 284 5.05 -21.24 3.22
N LEU A 285 4.41 -22.28 2.66
CA LEU A 285 3.18 -22.13 1.88
C LEU A 285 1.97 -22.23 2.82
N PRO A 286 1.14 -21.21 2.93
CA PRO A 286 -0.09 -21.31 3.70
C PRO A 286 -0.97 -22.45 3.18
N VAL A 287 -1.50 -23.26 4.10
CA VAL A 287 -2.36 -24.40 3.76
C VAL A 287 -3.58 -23.97 2.94
N THR A 288 -4.14 -22.81 3.25
CA THR A 288 -5.27 -22.22 2.51
C THR A 288 -4.93 -21.93 1.05
N VAL A 289 -3.70 -21.44 0.78
CA VAL A 289 -3.23 -21.19 -0.58
C VAL A 289 -2.97 -22.52 -1.31
N LEU A 290 -2.34 -23.49 -0.64
CA LEU A 290 -2.11 -24.83 -1.18
C LEU A 290 -3.43 -25.47 -1.63
N GLU A 291 -4.41 -25.56 -0.73
CA GLU A 291 -5.73 -26.13 -1.03
C GLU A 291 -6.48 -25.36 -2.11
N GLY A 292 -6.36 -24.03 -2.11
CA GLY A 292 -6.93 -23.18 -3.14
C GLY A 292 -6.36 -23.51 -4.53
N LEU A 293 -5.03 -23.62 -4.65
CA LEU A 293 -4.36 -23.98 -5.90
C LEU A 293 -4.75 -25.39 -6.36
N GLU A 294 -4.76 -26.38 -5.45
CA GLU A 294 -5.16 -27.77 -5.80
C GLU A 294 -6.59 -27.83 -6.30
N ARG A 295 -7.50 -27.08 -5.67
CA ARG A 295 -8.91 -27.02 -6.08
C ARG A 295 -9.09 -26.33 -7.42
N THR A 296 -8.37 -25.25 -7.65
CA THR A 296 -8.48 -24.44 -8.88
C THR A 296 -7.87 -25.12 -10.08
N PHE A 297 -6.63 -25.63 -9.95
CA PHE A 297 -5.90 -26.23 -11.07
C PHE A 297 -6.12 -27.75 -11.21
N GLY A 298 -6.69 -28.39 -10.18
CA GLY A 298 -6.94 -29.84 -10.20
C GLY A 298 -5.68 -30.70 -10.19
N VAL A 299 -4.55 -30.16 -9.71
CA VAL A 299 -3.24 -30.82 -9.71
C VAL A 299 -2.56 -30.74 -8.34
N PRO A 300 -1.64 -31.69 -8.02
CA PRO A 300 -0.93 -31.65 -6.75
C PRO A 300 -0.05 -30.40 -6.62
N VAL A 301 -0.05 -29.79 -5.45
CA VAL A 301 0.89 -28.75 -5.05
C VAL A 301 1.95 -29.35 -4.16
N LEU A 302 3.22 -29.12 -4.48
CA LEU A 302 4.38 -29.68 -3.79
C LEU A 302 5.11 -28.58 -3.04
N GLU A 303 5.14 -28.68 -1.72
CA GLU A 303 6.04 -27.85 -0.91
C GLU A 303 7.44 -28.47 -0.90
N ALA A 304 8.44 -27.61 -1.02
CA ALA A 304 9.84 -27.96 -0.97
C ALA A 304 10.64 -26.97 -0.13
N TYR A 305 11.65 -27.49 0.55
CA TYR A 305 12.57 -26.73 1.37
C TYR A 305 13.97 -26.74 0.77
N GLY A 306 14.57 -25.56 0.76
CA GLY A 306 15.92 -25.41 0.24
C GLY A 306 16.53 -24.06 0.58
N MET A 307 17.84 -24.00 0.44
CA MET A 307 18.61 -22.78 0.67
C MET A 307 19.83 -22.74 -0.25
N THR A 308 20.46 -21.58 -0.37
CA THR A 308 21.62 -21.36 -1.24
C THR A 308 22.78 -22.29 -0.85
N GLU A 309 23.02 -22.47 0.44
CA GLU A 309 24.07 -23.28 1.01
C GLU A 309 23.95 -24.81 0.71
N ALA A 310 22.76 -25.22 0.27
CA ALA A 310 22.51 -26.60 -0.18
C ALA A 310 22.27 -26.70 -1.71
N ALA A 311 22.77 -25.72 -2.47
CA ALA A 311 22.52 -25.59 -3.91
C ALA A 311 21.02 -25.75 -4.26
N HIS A 312 20.15 -25.32 -3.42
CA HIS A 312 18.71 -25.26 -3.41
C HIS A 312 18.02 -26.38 -2.62
N GLN A 313 17.82 -27.60 -3.18
CA GLN A 313 16.86 -28.57 -2.63
C GLN A 313 17.42 -29.39 -1.48
N MET A 314 16.67 -29.49 -0.39
CA MET A 314 16.94 -30.34 0.77
C MET A 314 15.80 -31.33 1.04
N ALA A 315 14.55 -30.85 1.10
CA ALA A 315 13.36 -31.65 1.27
C ALA A 315 12.27 -31.30 0.24
N SER A 316 11.37 -32.22 -0.02
CA SER A 316 10.18 -32.00 -0.86
C SER A 316 9.06 -32.98 -0.52
N ASN A 317 7.84 -32.52 -0.56
CA ASN A 317 6.68 -33.41 -0.63
C ASN A 317 6.72 -34.21 -1.94
N PRO A 318 6.42 -35.51 -1.92
CA PRO A 318 6.51 -36.37 -3.10
C PRO A 318 5.33 -36.17 -4.05
N LEU A 319 5.54 -36.43 -5.35
CA LEU A 319 4.45 -36.61 -6.30
C LEU A 319 3.62 -37.87 -6.00
N PRO A 320 2.30 -37.84 -6.33
CA PRO A 320 1.50 -39.08 -6.27
C PRO A 320 2.14 -40.27 -7.01
N PRO A 321 2.00 -41.50 -6.52
CA PRO A 321 1.17 -41.96 -5.40
C PRO A 321 1.80 -41.75 -4.01
N GLY A 322 2.91 -41.02 -3.90
CA GLY A 322 3.48 -40.67 -2.60
C GLY A 322 2.51 -39.75 -1.80
N VAL A 323 2.51 -39.91 -0.47
CA VAL A 323 1.66 -39.11 0.41
C VAL A 323 2.24 -37.70 0.58
N ARG A 324 1.46 -36.66 0.35
CA ARG A 324 1.79 -35.30 0.69
C ARG A 324 1.16 -34.95 2.03
N LYS A 325 1.92 -34.30 2.89
CA LYS A 325 1.43 -33.81 4.19
C LYS A 325 1.44 -32.26 4.16
N PRO A 326 0.29 -31.58 3.94
CA PRO A 326 0.22 -30.12 4.02
C PRO A 326 0.76 -29.60 5.35
N GLY A 327 1.48 -28.45 5.32
CA GLY A 327 2.16 -27.90 6.49
C GLY A 327 3.51 -28.55 6.82
N THR A 328 3.95 -29.53 6.00
CA THR A 328 5.32 -30.03 6.02
C THR A 328 6.03 -29.73 4.71
N VAL A 329 7.34 -29.61 4.75
CA VAL A 329 8.15 -29.48 3.55
C VAL A 329 8.54 -30.83 2.94
N GLY A 330 7.91 -31.90 3.38
CA GLY A 330 8.10 -33.25 2.87
C GLY A 330 9.29 -33.99 3.46
N ARG A 331 9.78 -35.00 2.72
CA ARG A 331 10.89 -35.85 3.10
C ARG A 331 12.19 -35.36 2.51
N THR A 332 13.31 -35.94 2.98
CA THR A 332 14.62 -35.67 2.37
C THR A 332 14.57 -35.94 0.85
N ALA A 333 15.15 -35.00 0.10
CA ALA A 333 15.09 -34.99 -1.36
C ALA A 333 16.46 -34.63 -1.96
N GLY A 334 17.49 -35.38 -1.50
CA GLY A 334 18.89 -35.27 -1.92
C GLY A 334 19.85 -35.44 -0.75
N PRO A 335 20.11 -34.43 0.08
CA PRO A 335 20.98 -34.55 1.25
C PRO A 335 20.30 -35.32 2.39
N GLU A 336 21.08 -35.81 3.32
CA GLU A 336 20.60 -36.28 4.61
C GLU A 336 20.11 -35.06 5.42
N ILE A 337 19.01 -35.24 6.19
CA ILE A 337 18.46 -34.23 7.09
C ILE A 337 18.42 -34.80 8.50
N ALA A 338 18.85 -34.02 9.48
CA ALA A 338 18.74 -34.32 10.89
C ALA A 338 18.23 -33.11 11.65
N VAL A 339 17.72 -33.32 12.85
CA VAL A 339 17.37 -32.27 13.81
C VAL A 339 18.37 -32.34 14.96
N LEU A 340 19.02 -31.24 15.30
CA LEU A 340 20.09 -31.19 16.29
C LEU A 340 19.67 -30.42 17.53
N ASP A 341 20.14 -30.87 18.68
CA ASP A 341 20.10 -30.06 19.90
C ASP A 341 21.18 -28.93 19.85
N PRO A 342 21.18 -27.97 20.80
CA PRO A 342 22.20 -26.92 20.84
C PRO A 342 23.64 -27.45 20.95
N GLY A 343 23.83 -28.67 21.50
CA GLY A 343 25.14 -29.37 21.59
C GLY A 343 25.57 -30.08 20.31
N GLY A 344 24.73 -30.05 19.24
CA GLY A 344 25.03 -30.74 17.97
C GLY A 344 24.77 -32.26 17.97
N ARG A 345 24.00 -32.77 18.94
CA ARG A 345 23.54 -34.16 18.96
C ARG A 345 22.25 -34.32 18.17
N VAL A 346 22.15 -35.38 17.39
CA VAL A 346 20.95 -35.72 16.62
C VAL A 346 19.80 -36.10 17.57
N LEU A 347 18.66 -35.47 17.40
CA LEU A 347 17.44 -35.73 18.17
C LEU A 347 16.60 -36.82 17.54
N SER A 348 15.70 -37.44 18.36
CA SER A 348 14.76 -38.45 17.90
C SER A 348 13.60 -37.84 17.12
N PRO A 349 12.88 -38.62 16.28
CA PRO A 349 11.63 -38.13 15.67
C PRO A 349 10.65 -37.56 16.68
N GLY A 350 9.99 -36.45 16.32
CA GLY A 350 9.06 -35.68 17.15
C GLY A 350 9.72 -34.63 18.04
N GLU A 351 11.02 -34.69 18.29
CA GLU A 351 11.75 -33.70 19.06
C GLU A 351 12.03 -32.44 18.19
N ILE A 352 11.98 -31.26 18.82
CA ILE A 352 12.19 -29.97 18.18
C ILE A 352 13.63 -29.53 18.38
N GLY A 353 14.28 -29.06 17.32
CA GLY A 353 15.64 -28.54 17.36
C GLY A 353 16.02 -27.86 16.06
N GLU A 354 17.32 -27.64 15.85
CA GLU A 354 17.83 -27.03 14.64
C GLU A 354 17.95 -28.04 13.51
N VAL A 355 17.38 -27.70 12.37
CA VAL A 355 17.52 -28.52 11.14
C VAL A 355 18.94 -28.44 10.66
N ALA A 356 19.52 -29.59 10.33
CA ALA A 356 20.86 -29.70 9.80
C ALA A 356 20.90 -30.64 8.59
N VAL A 357 21.81 -30.40 7.67
CA VAL A 357 21.91 -31.12 6.41
C VAL A 357 23.34 -31.55 6.10
N ARG A 358 23.46 -32.66 5.39
CA ARG A 358 24.74 -33.22 4.95
C ARG A 358 24.55 -33.94 3.61
N GLY A 359 25.37 -33.64 2.61
CA GLY A 359 25.24 -34.35 1.32
C GLY A 359 26.04 -33.70 0.20
N PRO A 360 26.04 -34.32 -0.98
CA PRO A 360 26.86 -33.92 -2.11
C PRO A 360 26.46 -32.55 -2.72
N ASN A 361 25.28 -32.04 -2.42
CA ASN A 361 24.80 -30.74 -2.87
C ASN A 361 24.98 -29.63 -1.81
N VAL A 362 25.52 -29.96 -0.62
CA VAL A 362 25.77 -28.97 0.44
C VAL A 362 27.13 -28.32 0.24
N PHE A 363 27.20 -27.00 0.37
CA PHE A 363 28.43 -26.23 0.19
C PHE A 363 29.52 -26.57 1.25
N ALA A 364 30.76 -26.20 0.97
CA ALA A 364 31.87 -26.48 1.90
C ALA A 364 32.06 -25.38 2.95
N GLY A 365 31.41 -24.22 2.79
CA GLY A 365 31.48 -23.08 3.71
C GLY A 365 31.44 -21.73 3.00
N TYR A 366 31.23 -20.66 3.77
CA TYR A 366 31.22 -19.28 3.31
C TYR A 366 32.63 -18.80 2.99
N GLU A 367 32.82 -18.18 1.85
CA GLU A 367 34.14 -17.64 1.48
C GLU A 367 34.51 -16.44 2.36
N GLY A 368 35.78 -16.38 2.78
CA GLY A 368 36.30 -15.26 3.57
C GLY A 368 35.74 -15.14 5.00
N SER A 369 34.94 -16.09 5.48
CA SER A 369 34.21 -16.00 6.75
C SER A 369 34.50 -17.16 7.71
N PRO A 370 35.73 -17.34 8.22
CA PRO A 370 36.10 -18.51 9.04
C PRO A 370 35.26 -18.65 10.32
N GLY A 371 34.98 -17.54 11.03
CA GLY A 371 34.14 -17.59 12.22
C GLY A 371 32.66 -17.96 11.94
N ALA A 372 32.16 -17.58 10.77
CA ALA A 372 30.83 -18.00 10.34
C ALA A 372 30.80 -19.50 10.01
N ASN A 373 31.89 -20.03 9.45
CA ASN A 373 32.00 -21.46 9.12
C ASN A 373 32.10 -22.32 10.38
N GLU A 374 32.89 -21.89 11.36
CA GLU A 374 32.99 -22.57 12.65
C GLU A 374 31.60 -22.70 13.34
N ALA A 375 30.80 -21.64 13.29
CA ALA A 375 29.44 -21.63 13.85
C ALA A 375 28.43 -22.42 13.01
N ALA A 376 28.63 -22.51 11.69
CA ALA A 376 27.70 -23.11 10.75
C ALA A 376 27.82 -24.65 10.65
N PHE A 377 28.93 -25.24 11.05
CA PHE A 377 29.15 -26.69 10.95
C PHE A 377 29.33 -27.31 12.32
N SER A 378 28.70 -28.48 12.54
CA SER A 378 28.86 -29.30 13.75
C SER A 378 28.87 -30.77 13.38
N ASN A 379 29.93 -31.47 13.73
CA ASN A 379 30.07 -32.94 13.51
C ASN A 379 29.79 -33.38 12.05
N GLY A 380 30.17 -32.56 11.07
CA GLY A 380 29.94 -32.81 9.64
C GLY A 380 28.57 -32.46 9.13
N TRP A 381 27.71 -31.89 9.97
CA TRP A 381 26.41 -31.34 9.60
C TRP A 381 26.50 -29.82 9.39
N PHE A 382 25.90 -29.32 8.32
CA PHE A 382 25.66 -27.90 8.14
C PHE A 382 24.37 -27.52 8.88
N ARG A 383 24.44 -26.57 9.79
CA ARG A 383 23.34 -26.03 10.60
C ARG A 383 22.64 -24.95 9.82
N THR A 384 21.35 -25.12 9.55
CA THR A 384 20.61 -24.23 8.66
C THR A 384 20.16 -22.93 9.31
N GLY A 385 20.12 -22.89 10.66
CA GLY A 385 19.52 -21.81 11.44
C GLY A 385 17.99 -21.83 11.43
N ASP A 386 17.38 -22.90 10.88
CA ASP A 386 15.93 -23.11 10.90
C ASP A 386 15.56 -24.11 12.01
N GLU A 387 14.50 -23.83 12.77
CA GLU A 387 13.93 -24.73 13.77
C GLU A 387 12.90 -25.66 13.13
N GLY A 388 12.91 -26.94 13.48
CA GLY A 388 11.95 -27.89 12.97
C GLY A 388 11.95 -29.22 13.72
N SER A 389 11.13 -30.16 13.22
CA SER A 389 11.06 -31.55 13.72
C SER A 389 10.80 -32.52 12.57
N LEU A 390 11.31 -33.73 12.69
CA LEU A 390 10.99 -34.87 11.78
C LEU A 390 9.95 -35.76 12.44
N ASP A 391 8.94 -36.20 11.70
CA ASP A 391 8.03 -37.24 12.18
C ASP A 391 8.61 -38.64 11.96
N ASP A 392 7.91 -39.67 12.50
CA ASP A 392 8.33 -41.09 12.37
C ASP A 392 8.41 -41.58 10.91
N GLU A 393 7.75 -40.88 9.97
CA GLU A 393 7.78 -41.20 8.55
C GLU A 393 8.85 -40.40 7.80
N GLY A 394 9.58 -39.51 8.49
CA GLY A 394 10.65 -38.65 7.94
C GLY A 394 10.16 -37.38 7.25
N TYR A 395 8.94 -36.92 7.52
CA TYR A 395 8.49 -35.58 7.04
C TYR A 395 9.00 -34.51 7.96
N LEU A 396 9.57 -33.47 7.35
CA LEU A 396 10.11 -32.31 8.05
C LEU A 396 9.03 -31.22 8.18
N THR A 397 8.76 -30.81 9.41
CA THR A 397 7.96 -29.62 9.72
C THR A 397 8.89 -28.49 10.15
N LEU A 398 8.83 -27.34 9.47
CA LEU A 398 9.58 -26.13 9.85
C LEU A 398 8.74 -25.27 10.78
N ARG A 399 9.38 -24.70 11.82
CA ARG A 399 8.75 -23.81 12.79
C ARG A 399 9.15 -22.34 12.60
N GLY A 400 10.25 -22.08 11.92
CA GLY A 400 10.76 -20.75 11.61
C GLY A 400 12.28 -20.69 11.70
N ARG A 401 12.82 -19.49 11.48
CA ARG A 401 14.22 -19.18 11.71
C ARG A 401 14.48 -19.06 13.20
N LEU A 402 15.55 -19.65 13.70
CA LEU A 402 15.92 -19.54 15.12
C LEU A 402 16.04 -18.08 15.60
N LYS A 403 16.47 -17.16 14.69
CA LYS A 403 16.55 -15.72 14.96
C LYS A 403 15.23 -14.96 14.82
N GLU A 404 14.21 -15.61 14.28
CA GLU A 404 12.86 -15.05 14.12
C GLU A 404 11.89 -15.61 15.18
N ILE A 405 12.28 -16.67 15.90
CA ILE A 405 11.53 -17.21 17.03
C ILE A 405 11.43 -16.12 18.10
N ILE A 406 10.21 -15.77 18.44
CA ILE A 406 9.92 -14.70 19.43
C ILE A 406 10.15 -15.26 20.82
N ASN A 407 11.01 -14.61 21.62
CA ASN A 407 11.32 -15.02 22.99
C ASN A 407 10.60 -14.12 24.00
N ARG A 408 9.33 -14.39 24.20
CA ARG A 408 8.45 -13.63 25.10
C ARG A 408 8.57 -14.10 26.54
N GLY A 409 9.36 -13.41 27.34
CA GLY A 409 9.50 -13.76 28.77
C GLY A 409 10.03 -15.18 29.04
N GLY A 410 10.79 -15.75 28.09
CA GLY A 410 11.30 -17.13 28.17
C GLY A 410 10.50 -18.14 27.33
N GLU A 411 9.27 -17.83 26.95
CA GLU A 411 8.46 -18.65 26.04
C GLU A 411 8.92 -18.45 24.59
N LYS A 412 9.21 -19.57 23.89
CA LYS A 412 9.61 -19.55 22.49
C LYS A 412 8.42 -19.74 21.57
N ILE A 413 8.07 -18.70 20.85
CA ILE A 413 6.88 -18.64 20.00
C ILE A 413 7.28 -18.64 18.53
N SER A 414 6.74 -19.61 17.79
CA SER A 414 6.90 -19.68 16.32
C SER A 414 6.02 -18.63 15.65
N PRO A 415 6.60 -17.69 14.88
CA PRO A 415 5.80 -16.75 14.09
C PRO A 415 4.91 -17.45 13.05
N LEU A 416 5.38 -18.54 12.47
CA LEU A 416 4.66 -19.28 11.42
C LEU A 416 3.36 -19.90 11.94
N GLU A 417 3.34 -20.36 13.18
CA GLU A 417 2.14 -20.92 13.82
C GLU A 417 1.01 -19.89 13.91
N ILE A 418 1.37 -18.63 14.21
CA ILE A 418 0.41 -17.53 14.31
C ILE A 418 -0.03 -17.07 12.93
N ASP A 419 0.90 -17.00 11.97
CA ASP A 419 0.57 -16.70 10.58
C ASP A 419 -0.46 -17.67 10.02
N ASP A 420 -0.25 -18.98 10.24
CA ASP A 420 -1.17 -20.02 9.77
C ASP A 420 -2.58 -19.86 10.37
N VAL A 421 -2.69 -19.45 11.62
CA VAL A 421 -3.99 -19.19 12.25
C VAL A 421 -4.62 -17.95 11.65
N LEU A 422 -3.88 -16.83 11.53
CA LEU A 422 -4.38 -15.60 10.95
C LEU A 422 -4.87 -15.79 9.51
N LEU A 423 -4.15 -16.59 8.70
CA LEU A 423 -4.50 -16.90 7.32
C LEU A 423 -5.76 -17.78 7.16
N ARG A 424 -6.25 -18.43 8.23
CA ARG A 424 -7.53 -19.14 8.24
C ARG A 424 -8.72 -18.19 8.42
N HIS A 425 -8.47 -16.96 8.85
CA HIS A 425 -9.55 -15.97 8.96
C HIS A 425 -10.02 -15.55 7.57
N PRO A 426 -11.34 -15.58 7.26
CA PRO A 426 -11.86 -15.36 5.89
C PRO A 426 -11.51 -13.98 5.31
N ALA A 427 -11.28 -13.00 6.18
CA ALA A 427 -10.89 -11.66 5.78
C ALA A 427 -9.39 -11.52 5.44
N VAL A 428 -8.52 -12.40 5.95
CA VAL A 428 -7.06 -12.25 5.85
C VAL A 428 -6.53 -12.90 4.59
N ARG A 429 -5.80 -12.14 3.79
CA ARG A 429 -5.12 -12.61 2.57
C ARG A 429 -3.64 -12.89 2.77
N GLN A 430 -2.97 -12.09 3.60
CA GLN A 430 -1.58 -12.29 3.98
C GLN A 430 -1.42 -11.98 5.46
N ALA A 431 -0.53 -12.69 6.12
CA ALA A 431 -0.18 -12.47 7.52
C ALA A 431 1.31 -12.67 7.72
N VAL A 432 1.92 -11.86 8.56
CA VAL A 432 3.31 -11.99 9.00
C VAL A 432 3.41 -11.58 10.45
N THR A 433 3.75 -12.53 11.28
CA THR A 433 4.02 -12.32 12.70
C THR A 433 5.50 -12.02 12.92
N PHE A 434 5.80 -11.09 13.80
CA PHE A 434 7.15 -10.64 14.10
C PHE A 434 7.29 -10.22 15.56
N SER A 435 8.54 -10.15 16.05
CA SER A 435 8.82 -9.62 17.38
C SER A 435 8.82 -8.09 17.39
N MET A 436 8.35 -7.52 18.48
CA MET A 436 8.60 -6.13 18.83
C MET A 436 9.24 -6.09 20.23
N ASP A 437 10.08 -5.10 20.47
CA ASP A 437 10.75 -4.94 21.76
C ASP A 437 9.74 -4.65 22.88
N ASP A 438 9.87 -5.37 24.00
CA ASP A 438 9.10 -5.12 25.22
C ASP A 438 10.04 -4.98 26.42
N PRO A 439 9.94 -3.88 27.21
CA PRO A 439 10.85 -3.62 28.33
C PRO A 439 10.80 -4.65 29.46
N LEU A 440 9.71 -5.41 29.59
CA LEU A 440 9.48 -6.38 30.68
C LEU A 440 9.73 -7.81 30.22
N LEU A 441 9.31 -8.14 29.01
CA LEU A 441 9.34 -9.51 28.47
C LEU A 441 10.51 -9.75 27.50
N GLY A 442 11.28 -8.70 27.18
CA GLY A 442 12.32 -8.72 26.16
C GLY A 442 11.71 -8.55 24.76
N GLU A 443 10.87 -9.51 24.35
CA GLU A 443 10.13 -9.44 23.09
C GLU A 443 8.63 -9.67 23.31
N GLU A 444 7.81 -9.07 22.44
CA GLU A 444 6.36 -9.25 22.41
C GLU A 444 5.91 -9.59 20.98
N VAL A 445 4.78 -10.28 20.87
CA VAL A 445 4.23 -10.72 19.58
C VAL A 445 3.47 -9.58 18.92
N ALA A 446 3.81 -9.30 17.67
CA ALA A 446 3.05 -8.43 16.78
C ALA A 446 2.81 -9.11 15.43
N ALA A 447 1.78 -8.69 14.71
CA ALA A 447 1.51 -9.19 13.37
C ALA A 447 1.13 -8.06 12.42
N ALA A 448 1.48 -8.21 11.16
CA ALA A 448 0.97 -7.41 10.05
C ALA A 448 0.09 -8.30 9.17
N VAL A 449 -1.08 -7.81 8.79
CA VAL A 449 -2.03 -8.56 7.95
C VAL A 449 -2.49 -7.73 6.77
N VAL A 450 -2.70 -8.38 5.63
CA VAL A 450 -3.41 -7.82 4.48
C VAL A 450 -4.80 -8.43 4.46
N VAL A 451 -5.84 -7.60 4.53
CA VAL A 451 -7.24 -8.05 4.47
C VAL A 451 -7.86 -7.84 3.09
N GLY A 452 -8.94 -8.53 2.79
CA GLY A 452 -9.64 -8.40 1.51
C GLY A 452 -10.32 -7.02 1.37
N PRO A 453 -10.50 -6.49 0.15
CA PRO A 453 -11.00 -5.13 -0.08
C PRO A 453 -12.44 -4.88 0.41
N GLU A 454 -13.21 -5.93 0.65
CA GLU A 454 -14.58 -5.84 1.16
C GLU A 454 -14.68 -6.13 2.67
N SER A 455 -13.53 -6.30 3.35
CA SER A 455 -13.49 -6.69 4.76
C SER A 455 -13.12 -5.54 5.65
N ALA A 456 -13.87 -5.37 6.73
CA ALA A 456 -13.62 -4.43 7.82
C ALA A 456 -13.00 -5.11 9.06
N ALA A 457 -12.36 -6.28 8.90
CA ALA A 457 -11.77 -7.00 10.03
C ALA A 457 -10.68 -6.15 10.69
N GLY A 458 -10.90 -5.79 11.94
CA GLY A 458 -10.00 -4.95 12.74
C GLY A 458 -9.07 -5.75 13.65
N GLU A 459 -8.11 -5.07 14.27
CA GLU A 459 -7.13 -5.65 15.21
C GLU A 459 -7.80 -6.55 16.26
N ARG A 460 -8.86 -6.06 16.90
CA ARG A 460 -9.52 -6.79 17.99
C ARG A 460 -10.22 -8.07 17.52
N GLU A 461 -10.88 -8.03 16.38
CA GLU A 461 -11.53 -9.21 15.78
C GLU A 461 -10.51 -10.30 15.48
N LEU A 462 -9.37 -9.91 14.90
CA LEU A 462 -8.29 -10.84 14.57
C LEU A 462 -7.59 -11.38 15.83
N GLN A 463 -7.41 -10.56 16.85
CA GLN A 463 -6.91 -11.00 18.17
C GLN A 463 -7.86 -12.03 18.80
N ASP A 464 -9.17 -11.75 18.80
CA ASP A 464 -10.19 -12.65 19.35
C ASP A 464 -10.21 -13.99 18.56
N PHE A 465 -10.01 -13.94 17.24
CA PHE A 465 -9.93 -15.12 16.39
C PHE A 465 -8.70 -15.99 16.73
N VAL A 466 -7.53 -15.36 16.90
CA VAL A 466 -6.30 -16.08 17.31
C VAL A 466 -6.45 -16.64 18.72
N ALA A 467 -7.04 -15.89 19.66
CA ALA A 467 -7.25 -16.31 21.04
C ALA A 467 -8.15 -17.55 21.19
N GLN A 468 -9.03 -17.79 20.20
CA GLN A 468 -9.86 -19.01 20.19
C GLN A 468 -9.08 -20.27 19.80
N GLN A 469 -7.91 -20.15 19.18
CA GLN A 469 -7.16 -21.26 18.61
C GLN A 469 -5.78 -21.47 19.25
N LEU A 470 -5.18 -20.41 19.81
CA LEU A 470 -3.85 -20.44 20.39
C LEU A 470 -3.86 -19.99 21.87
N ALA A 471 -2.81 -20.40 22.59
CA ALA A 471 -2.60 -19.98 23.98
C ALA A 471 -2.48 -18.46 24.09
N PRO A 472 -2.93 -17.85 25.20
CA PRO A 472 -2.97 -16.39 25.39
C PRO A 472 -1.63 -15.67 25.16
N PHE A 473 -0.51 -16.31 25.48
CA PHE A 473 0.83 -15.73 25.29
C PHE A 473 1.28 -15.68 23.82
N LYS A 474 0.59 -16.41 22.91
CA LYS A 474 0.82 -16.39 21.46
C LYS A 474 -0.06 -15.40 20.71
N VAL A 475 -1.09 -14.83 21.38
CA VAL A 475 -1.98 -13.86 20.74
C VAL A 475 -1.21 -12.56 20.51
N PRO A 476 -1.14 -12.07 19.25
CA PRO A 476 -0.43 -10.84 18.97
C PRO A 476 -1.01 -9.67 19.76
N ARG A 477 -0.14 -8.95 20.47
CA ARG A 477 -0.54 -7.75 21.22
C ARG A 477 -0.92 -6.59 20.30
N ARG A 478 -0.34 -6.58 19.09
CA ARG A 478 -0.64 -5.64 18.01
C ARG A 478 -0.84 -6.41 16.72
N ILE A 479 -1.93 -6.13 16.03
CA ILE A 479 -2.16 -6.57 14.66
C ILE A 479 -2.37 -5.33 13.80
N VAL A 480 -1.43 -5.07 12.90
CA VAL A 480 -1.48 -3.91 12.01
C VAL A 480 -2.02 -4.38 10.66
N VAL A 481 -3.12 -3.79 10.23
CA VAL A 481 -3.63 -4.04 8.89
C VAL A 481 -2.83 -3.18 7.92
N VAL A 482 -2.19 -3.83 6.94
CA VAL A 482 -1.32 -3.19 5.96
C VAL A 482 -1.81 -3.51 4.55
N TYR A 483 -1.53 -2.63 3.61
CA TYR A 483 -1.87 -2.85 2.19
C TYR A 483 -1.00 -3.93 1.55
N GLU A 484 0.28 -3.86 1.82
CA GLU A 484 1.26 -4.80 1.34
C GLU A 484 2.30 -5.08 2.42
N ILE A 485 2.64 -6.35 2.60
CA ILE A 485 3.73 -6.73 3.47
C ILE A 485 5.04 -6.51 2.72
N PRO A 486 6.00 -5.74 3.28
CA PRO A 486 7.29 -5.50 2.66
C PRO A 486 8.03 -6.78 2.32
N LYS A 487 8.53 -6.87 1.09
CA LYS A 487 9.24 -8.03 0.56
C LYS A 487 10.63 -7.64 0.11
N GLY A 488 11.60 -8.52 0.32
CA GLY A 488 12.92 -8.38 -0.26
C GLY A 488 12.91 -8.59 -1.79
N PRO A 489 14.05 -8.35 -2.47
CA PRO A 489 14.17 -8.47 -3.93
C PRO A 489 13.80 -9.84 -4.51
N THR A 490 13.80 -10.87 -3.68
CA THR A 490 13.43 -12.26 -4.03
C THR A 490 11.96 -12.58 -3.78
N GLY A 491 11.13 -11.60 -3.40
CA GLY A 491 9.72 -11.78 -3.04
C GLY A 491 9.51 -12.40 -1.64
N LYS A 492 10.57 -12.61 -0.85
CA LYS A 492 10.49 -13.13 0.52
C LYS A 492 10.16 -12.01 1.50
N VAL A 493 9.33 -12.33 2.46
CA VAL A 493 9.02 -11.44 3.59
C VAL A 493 10.21 -11.38 4.55
N GLN A 494 10.52 -10.18 5.04
CA GLN A 494 11.55 -9.96 6.06
C GLN A 494 10.86 -9.67 7.40
N ARG A 495 10.94 -10.58 8.37
CA ARG A 495 10.34 -10.42 9.71
C ARG A 495 11.20 -9.55 10.62
N ILE A 496 12.53 -9.73 10.54
CA ILE A 496 13.49 -8.98 11.35
C ILE A 496 13.50 -7.52 10.89
N GLY A 497 13.31 -6.60 11.84
CA GLY A 497 13.22 -5.16 11.55
C GLY A 497 11.85 -4.72 11.02
N LEU A 498 10.87 -5.64 10.87
CA LEU A 498 9.54 -5.29 10.38
C LEU A 498 8.79 -4.36 11.34
N ALA A 499 8.98 -4.53 12.65
CA ALA A 499 8.43 -3.63 13.67
C ALA A 499 8.89 -2.18 13.46
N GLU A 500 10.18 -1.97 13.21
CA GLU A 500 10.73 -0.64 12.94
C GLU A 500 10.21 -0.08 11.60
N HIS A 501 10.17 -0.92 10.57
CA HIS A 501 9.71 -0.53 9.24
C HIS A 501 8.23 -0.10 9.24
N LEU A 502 7.40 -0.80 10.00
CA LEU A 502 5.97 -0.49 10.15
C LEU A 502 5.69 0.53 11.27
N GLY A 503 6.72 1.05 11.94
CA GLY A 503 6.56 1.96 13.06
C GLY A 503 5.84 1.35 14.28
N VAL A 504 5.79 0.01 14.36
CA VAL A 504 5.19 -0.70 15.47
C VAL A 504 6.16 -0.67 16.64
N ARG A 505 6.01 0.31 17.54
CA ARG A 505 6.77 0.40 18.79
C ARG A 505 5.87 0.07 19.95
N GLY A 506 6.42 -0.62 20.96
CA GLY A 506 5.83 -0.67 22.29
C GLY A 506 5.67 0.76 22.82
N LYS A 507 4.46 1.11 23.20
CA LYS A 507 4.01 2.42 23.69
C LYS A 507 5.13 3.41 24.07
N GLU A 508 5.61 4.19 23.11
CA GLU A 508 6.04 5.56 23.35
C GLU A 508 5.54 6.42 22.20
N THR A 509 4.60 7.28 22.53
CA THR A 509 4.03 8.27 21.64
C THR A 509 5.12 9.27 21.24
N ALA A 510 5.69 9.13 20.07
CA ALA A 510 6.50 10.19 19.47
C ALA A 510 5.55 11.32 19.01
N VAL A 511 5.26 12.26 19.89
CA VAL A 511 4.55 13.50 19.57
C VAL A 511 5.55 14.41 18.89
N THR A 512 5.38 14.66 17.59
CA THR A 512 6.10 15.73 16.87
C THR A 512 5.66 17.10 17.41
N PRO A 513 6.57 18.07 17.63
CA PRO A 513 6.28 19.31 18.34
C PRO A 513 5.40 20.33 17.58
N ASP A 514 5.04 20.08 16.32
CA ASP A 514 4.36 21.08 15.47
C ASP A 514 3.02 20.56 14.91
N ARG A 515 2.13 20.20 15.82
CA ARG A 515 0.76 19.80 15.46
C ARG A 515 -0.15 21.01 15.42
N ARG A 516 -0.41 21.51 14.21
CA ARG A 516 -1.46 22.50 14.01
C ARG A 516 -2.84 21.86 14.32
N PRO A 517 -3.62 22.43 15.26
CA PRO A 517 -4.96 21.91 15.55
C PRO A 517 -5.91 22.12 14.37
N PRO A 518 -6.97 21.28 14.24
CA PRO A 518 -7.95 21.42 13.18
C PRO A 518 -8.67 22.77 13.24
N TYR A 519 -8.81 23.40 12.09
CA TYR A 519 -9.61 24.60 11.89
C TYR A 519 -10.85 24.25 11.09
N GLY A 520 -12.00 24.61 11.65
CA GLY A 520 -13.25 24.31 11.02
C GLY A 520 -13.71 22.87 11.25
N PHE A 521 -14.94 22.63 10.86
CA PHE A 521 -15.66 21.41 11.18
C PHE A 521 -15.11 20.19 10.41
N LEU A 522 -14.88 20.34 9.09
CA LEU A 522 -14.45 19.22 8.27
C LEU A 522 -13.03 18.75 8.61
N GLU A 523 -12.08 19.66 8.83
CA GLU A 523 -10.74 19.29 9.29
C GLU A 523 -10.81 18.52 10.62
N HIS A 524 -11.74 18.89 11.52
CA HIS A 524 -11.92 18.21 12.79
C HIS A 524 -12.43 16.77 12.61
N GLU A 525 -13.43 16.57 11.76
CA GLU A 525 -13.95 15.22 11.45
C GLU A 525 -12.92 14.37 10.68
N LEU A 526 -12.19 14.98 9.74
CA LEU A 526 -11.12 14.29 9.02
C LEU A 526 -9.99 13.86 9.96
N VAL A 527 -9.58 14.72 10.90
CA VAL A 527 -8.63 14.33 11.96
C VAL A 527 -9.18 13.15 12.76
N GLY A 528 -10.47 13.20 13.15
CA GLY A 528 -11.12 12.09 13.86
C GLY A 528 -11.16 10.80 13.04
N ILE A 529 -11.33 10.87 11.71
CA ILE A 529 -11.23 9.70 10.82
C ILE A 529 -9.80 9.18 10.80
N TRP A 530 -8.78 10.07 10.62
CA TRP A 530 -7.37 9.68 10.69
C TRP A 530 -7.03 9.01 12.02
N GLU A 531 -7.42 9.62 13.16
CA GLU A 531 -7.21 9.05 14.49
C GLU A 531 -7.83 7.67 14.66
N SER A 532 -9.07 7.52 14.19
CA SER A 532 -9.81 6.27 14.31
C SER A 532 -9.26 5.17 13.41
N VAL A 533 -8.90 5.50 12.17
CA VAL A 533 -8.41 4.54 11.17
C VAL A 533 -6.96 4.15 11.46
N LEU A 534 -6.13 5.10 11.89
CA LEU A 534 -4.73 4.86 12.22
C LEU A 534 -4.54 4.34 13.67
N GLY A 535 -5.57 4.43 14.51
CA GLY A 535 -5.47 4.10 15.94
C GLY A 535 -4.55 5.04 16.73
N LEU A 536 -4.33 6.27 16.25
CA LEU A 536 -3.39 7.26 16.81
C LEU A 536 -4.17 8.48 17.32
N PRO A 537 -4.34 8.70 18.63
CA PRO A 537 -5.04 9.87 19.16
C PRO A 537 -4.16 11.13 19.14
N GLY A 538 -4.79 12.31 19.00
CA GLY A 538 -4.15 13.62 19.12
C GLY A 538 -3.43 14.05 17.84
N LEU A 539 -3.92 13.65 16.68
CA LEU A 539 -3.41 14.07 15.37
C LEU A 539 -3.74 15.53 15.05
N GLY A 540 -2.91 16.15 14.21
CA GLY A 540 -3.11 17.48 13.64
C GLY A 540 -3.53 17.44 12.18
N VAL A 541 -3.95 18.58 11.65
CA VAL A 541 -4.42 18.68 10.26
C VAL A 541 -3.32 18.56 9.21
N ALA A 542 -2.06 18.72 9.61
CA ALA A 542 -0.88 18.59 8.74
C ALA A 542 -0.23 17.22 8.80
N ASP A 543 -0.75 16.32 9.64
CA ASP A 543 -0.21 14.98 9.80
C ASP A 543 -0.53 14.12 8.57
N ASP A 544 0.51 13.61 7.91
CA ASP A 544 0.39 12.82 6.68
C ASP A 544 -0.02 11.38 7.01
N PHE A 545 -1.08 10.93 6.35
CA PHE A 545 -1.68 9.61 6.54
C PHE A 545 -0.67 8.46 6.37
N PHE A 546 0.12 8.54 5.29
CA PHE A 546 1.08 7.48 4.96
C PHE A 546 2.35 7.56 5.81
N ALA A 547 2.80 8.77 6.14
CA ALA A 547 3.93 8.97 7.06
C ALA A 547 3.63 8.48 8.48
N LEU A 548 2.34 8.47 8.87
CA LEU A 548 1.87 7.93 10.15
C LEU A 548 1.58 6.42 10.13
N GLY A 549 1.92 5.73 9.03
CA GLY A 549 1.73 4.28 8.89
C GLY A 549 0.40 3.89 8.25
N GLY A 550 -0.34 4.83 7.69
CA GLY A 550 -1.50 4.56 6.85
C GLY A 550 -1.09 3.91 5.54
N ASP A 551 -1.93 3.04 5.02
CA ASP A 551 -1.76 2.32 3.77
C ASP A 551 -3.01 2.40 2.91
N SER A 552 -3.03 1.74 1.75
CA SER A 552 -4.19 1.86 0.85
C SER A 552 -5.45 1.14 1.34
N ILE A 553 -5.37 0.22 2.31
CA ILE A 553 -6.57 -0.40 2.90
C ILE A 553 -7.15 0.53 3.96
N LEU A 554 -6.31 1.00 4.88
CA LEU A 554 -6.69 2.04 5.81
C LEU A 554 -7.12 3.30 5.06
N GLY A 555 -6.45 3.60 3.92
CA GLY A 555 -6.82 4.67 3.02
C GLY A 555 -8.19 4.45 2.36
N ALA A 556 -8.51 3.23 1.94
CA ALA A 556 -9.83 2.88 1.42
C ALA A 556 -10.91 2.98 2.51
N GLU A 557 -10.62 2.55 3.74
CA GLU A 557 -11.50 2.73 4.88
C GLU A 557 -11.69 4.21 5.21
N ALA A 558 -10.61 4.99 5.25
CA ALA A 558 -10.69 6.42 5.47
C ALA A 558 -11.55 7.11 4.39
N VAL A 559 -11.35 6.78 3.10
CA VAL A 559 -12.15 7.32 2.00
C VAL A 559 -13.60 6.86 2.07
N ALA A 560 -13.87 5.61 2.48
CA ALA A 560 -15.24 5.13 2.68
C ALA A 560 -15.96 5.95 3.77
N ARG A 561 -15.31 6.19 4.90
CA ARG A 561 -15.86 7.04 5.98
C ARG A 561 -15.99 8.51 5.55
N ILE A 562 -15.06 9.00 4.73
CA ILE A 562 -15.15 10.35 4.15
C ILE A 562 -16.35 10.44 3.20
N ARG A 563 -16.57 9.42 2.34
CA ARG A 563 -17.75 9.35 1.46
C ARG A 563 -19.06 9.45 2.25
N GLU A 564 -19.15 8.73 3.36
CA GLU A 564 -20.29 8.82 4.27
C GLU A 564 -20.38 10.21 4.93
N LEU A 565 -19.26 10.77 5.38
CA LEU A 565 -19.20 12.08 6.02
C LEU A 565 -19.68 13.20 5.09
N VAL A 566 -19.24 13.17 3.82
CA VAL A 566 -19.58 14.21 2.83
C VAL A 566 -20.73 13.81 1.90
N ASP A 567 -21.33 12.64 2.11
CA ASP A 567 -22.41 12.04 1.29
C ASP A 567 -22.02 12.03 -0.21
N ASP A 568 -20.78 11.68 -0.53
CA ASP A 568 -20.25 11.64 -1.89
C ASP A 568 -19.71 10.24 -2.23
N PRO A 569 -20.53 9.36 -2.80
CA PRO A 569 -20.12 8.00 -3.16
C PRO A 569 -19.06 7.97 -4.27
N ASP A 570 -18.95 9.05 -5.05
CA ASP A 570 -18.05 9.11 -6.21
C ASP A 570 -16.67 9.68 -5.88
N LEU A 571 -16.38 10.08 -4.64
CA LEU A 571 -15.04 10.52 -4.23
C LEU A 571 -14.01 9.43 -4.55
N PRO A 572 -13.00 9.68 -5.42
CA PRO A 572 -12.07 8.65 -5.85
C PRO A 572 -11.24 8.07 -4.68
N LEU A 573 -11.00 6.77 -4.67
CA LEU A 573 -10.10 6.14 -3.69
C LEU A 573 -8.68 6.74 -3.74
N THR A 574 -8.25 7.21 -4.92
CA THR A 574 -6.96 7.87 -5.10
C THR A 574 -6.85 9.25 -4.45
N SER A 575 -7.95 9.81 -3.96
CA SER A 575 -7.95 11.11 -3.28
C SER A 575 -7.05 11.14 -2.05
N ILE A 576 -6.97 10.04 -1.29
CA ILE A 576 -6.10 9.98 -0.11
C ILE A 576 -4.60 10.01 -0.47
N VAL A 577 -4.24 9.51 -1.67
CA VAL A 577 -2.86 9.56 -2.17
C VAL A 577 -2.49 10.98 -2.62
N ARG A 578 -3.43 11.70 -3.25
CA ARG A 578 -3.21 13.10 -3.67
C ARG A 578 -3.27 14.08 -2.50
N ALA A 579 -4.05 13.75 -1.49
CA ALA A 579 -4.32 14.60 -0.34
C ALA A 579 -4.16 13.83 0.98
N PRO A 580 -2.92 13.47 1.36
CA PRO A 580 -2.67 12.55 2.45
C PRO A 580 -2.81 13.16 3.85
N THR A 581 -3.01 14.47 3.97
CA THR A 581 -3.25 15.14 5.25
C THR A 581 -4.71 15.55 5.40
N PRO A 582 -5.27 15.63 6.63
CA PRO A 582 -6.63 16.13 6.84
C PRO A 582 -6.90 17.49 6.18
N ALA A 583 -5.94 18.41 6.23
CA ALA A 583 -6.08 19.73 5.57
C ALA A 583 -6.08 19.61 4.03
N ALA A 584 -5.20 18.78 3.46
CA ALA A 584 -5.16 18.55 2.02
C ALA A 584 -6.41 17.79 1.53
N MET A 585 -6.89 16.81 2.31
CA MET A 585 -8.12 16.07 2.01
C MET A 585 -9.35 16.98 2.05
N ALA A 586 -9.44 17.86 3.04
CA ALA A 586 -10.46 18.89 3.06
C ALA A 586 -10.42 19.73 1.78
N HIS A 587 -9.25 20.11 1.32
CA HIS A 587 -9.08 20.87 0.07
C HIS A 587 -9.43 20.04 -1.17
N GLU A 588 -9.04 18.77 -1.24
CA GLU A 588 -9.36 17.85 -2.35
C GLU A 588 -10.87 17.63 -2.51
N ILE A 589 -11.59 17.43 -1.41
CA ILE A 589 -13.05 17.31 -1.38
C ILE A 589 -13.70 18.52 -2.04
N PHE A 590 -13.06 19.71 -1.96
CA PHE A 590 -13.58 20.96 -2.51
C PHE A 590 -13.07 21.33 -3.89
N ALA A 591 -11.92 20.81 -4.31
CA ALA A 591 -11.41 21.03 -5.68
C ALA A 591 -12.41 20.55 -6.74
N GLY A 592 -13.22 19.52 -6.41
CA GLY A 592 -14.34 19.06 -7.23
C GLY A 592 -15.51 20.06 -7.35
N ILE A 593 -15.59 21.09 -6.49
CA ILE A 593 -16.69 22.07 -6.47
C ILE A 593 -16.34 23.37 -7.25
N GLY A 594 -15.16 23.47 -7.83
CA GLY A 594 -14.76 24.62 -8.68
C GLY A 594 -14.72 25.94 -7.91
N LEU A 595 -13.89 26.04 -6.88
CA LEU A 595 -13.68 27.26 -6.08
C LEU A 595 -13.04 28.38 -6.91
N GLY A 596 -13.87 29.25 -7.50
CA GLY A 596 -13.38 30.49 -8.09
C GLY A 596 -12.90 31.46 -7.00
N THR A 597 -11.96 32.36 -7.36
CA THR A 597 -11.39 33.41 -6.48
C THR A 597 -12.35 34.50 -6.07
N SER A 598 -13.66 34.37 -6.34
CA SER A 598 -14.67 35.43 -6.23
C SER A 598 -15.62 35.26 -5.05
N GLY A 599 -15.25 35.18 -3.84
CA GLY A 599 -16.10 35.28 -2.63
C GLY A 599 -17.49 34.60 -2.59
N ILE A 600 -18.03 34.16 -3.75
CA ILE A 600 -19.28 33.43 -3.92
C ILE A 600 -19.00 32.11 -4.63
N VAL A 601 -19.43 31.01 -4.04
CA VAL A 601 -19.17 29.65 -4.48
C VAL A 601 -20.49 29.00 -4.91
N PRO A 602 -20.64 28.53 -6.14
CA PRO A 602 -21.81 27.77 -6.54
C PRO A 602 -21.73 26.35 -5.93
N LEU A 603 -22.68 26.00 -5.07
CA LEU A 603 -22.84 24.66 -4.53
C LEU A 603 -23.67 23.78 -5.48
N GLN A 604 -24.72 24.40 -6.04
CA GLN A 604 -25.64 23.87 -7.04
C GLN A 604 -26.08 25.05 -7.92
N ALA A 605 -25.52 25.16 -9.12
CA ALA A 605 -25.80 26.31 -9.98
C ALA A 605 -27.08 26.15 -10.84
N SER A 606 -27.50 24.90 -11.06
CA SER A 606 -28.67 24.53 -11.87
C SER A 606 -29.95 24.56 -11.06
N GLY A 607 -31.08 24.68 -11.76
CA GLY A 607 -32.43 24.66 -11.19
C GLY A 607 -33.26 25.87 -11.58
N THR A 608 -34.56 25.77 -11.37
CA THR A 608 -35.56 26.83 -11.79
C THR A 608 -36.08 27.66 -10.63
N ARG A 609 -35.76 27.27 -9.40
CA ARG A 609 -36.20 27.94 -8.17
C ARG A 609 -35.35 29.17 -7.89
N THR A 610 -35.86 30.06 -7.04
CA THR A 610 -35.09 31.22 -6.55
C THR A 610 -33.84 30.74 -5.81
N PRO A 611 -32.63 31.29 -6.14
CA PRO A 611 -31.39 30.91 -5.52
C PRO A 611 -31.37 31.09 -3.99
N LEU A 612 -30.80 30.11 -3.29
CA LEU A 612 -30.47 30.17 -1.86
C LEU A 612 -29.02 30.60 -1.70
N PHE A 613 -28.77 31.65 -0.91
CA PHE A 613 -27.44 32.13 -0.60
C PHE A 613 -27.11 31.85 0.88
N LEU A 614 -26.07 31.04 1.14
CA LEU A 614 -25.66 30.61 2.45
C LEU A 614 -24.34 31.29 2.86
N VAL A 615 -24.34 32.00 3.98
CA VAL A 615 -23.16 32.71 4.48
C VAL A 615 -22.33 31.77 5.36
N HIS A 616 -21.01 31.78 5.15
CA HIS A 616 -20.03 30.94 5.88
C HIS A 616 -20.22 30.99 7.41
N PRO A 617 -19.87 29.90 8.14
CA PRO A 617 -19.81 29.90 9.60
C PRO A 617 -18.60 30.69 10.16
N GLY A 618 -18.26 30.46 11.43
CA GLY A 618 -17.23 31.24 12.10
C GLY A 618 -15.81 30.96 11.66
N ASP A 619 -15.58 29.86 10.96
CA ASP A 619 -14.30 29.49 10.34
C ASP A 619 -14.01 30.22 9.03
N GLY A 620 -15.02 30.89 8.46
CA GLY A 620 -14.88 31.64 7.21
C GLY A 620 -15.02 30.80 5.96
N ASP A 621 -15.11 29.48 6.08
CA ASP A 621 -15.24 28.56 4.94
C ASP A 621 -16.69 28.11 4.71
N VAL A 622 -16.99 27.59 3.53
CA VAL A 622 -18.35 27.23 3.10
C VAL A 622 -18.61 25.74 3.14
N LEU A 623 -17.69 25.01 3.70
CA LEU A 623 -17.55 23.58 3.69
C LEU A 623 -18.65 22.80 4.45
N ALA A 624 -19.41 23.50 5.25
CA ALA A 624 -20.55 22.94 5.97
C ALA A 624 -21.80 22.74 5.07
N TYR A 625 -21.84 23.31 3.86
CA TYR A 625 -23.08 23.41 3.07
C TYR A 625 -23.28 22.41 1.92
N PRO A 626 -22.26 21.74 1.35
CA PRO A 626 -22.44 20.89 0.18
C PRO A 626 -23.47 19.78 0.36
N VAL A 627 -23.47 19.11 1.52
CA VAL A 627 -24.44 18.06 1.83
C VAL A 627 -25.84 18.62 1.90
N LEU A 628 -26.03 19.77 2.58
CA LEU A 628 -27.32 20.44 2.64
C LEU A 628 -27.80 20.84 1.23
N ALA A 629 -26.95 21.40 0.40
CA ALA A 629 -27.30 21.83 -0.95
C ALA A 629 -27.79 20.65 -1.81
N ARG A 630 -27.08 19.51 -1.78
CA ARG A 630 -27.51 18.28 -2.47
C ARG A 630 -28.86 17.78 -1.99
N LEU A 631 -29.06 17.73 -0.68
CA LEU A 631 -30.33 17.29 -0.08
C LEU A 631 -31.50 18.20 -0.42
N LEU A 632 -31.28 19.48 -0.77
CA LEU A 632 -32.32 20.38 -1.28
C LEU A 632 -32.75 20.04 -2.71
N GLY A 633 -32.02 19.17 -3.40
CA GLY A 633 -32.36 18.61 -4.71
C GLY A 633 -31.90 19.46 -5.91
N PRO A 634 -31.89 18.86 -7.12
CA PRO A 634 -31.25 19.44 -8.30
C PRO A 634 -31.96 20.70 -8.84
N ASP A 635 -33.21 20.99 -8.45
CA ASP A 635 -33.95 22.16 -8.90
C ASP A 635 -33.77 23.38 -7.98
N GLN A 636 -32.98 23.27 -6.89
CA GLN A 636 -32.72 24.36 -5.98
C GLN A 636 -31.33 24.94 -6.19
N PRO A 637 -31.15 26.05 -6.96
CA PRO A 637 -29.87 26.73 -7.03
C PRO A 637 -29.42 27.19 -5.66
N SER A 638 -28.21 26.87 -5.29
CA SER A 638 -27.62 27.14 -3.97
C SER A 638 -26.20 27.67 -4.14
N TYR A 639 -25.90 28.76 -3.49
CA TYR A 639 -24.63 29.45 -3.49
C TYR A 639 -24.14 29.66 -2.07
N ALA A 640 -22.84 29.60 -1.84
CA ALA A 640 -22.25 29.93 -0.56
C ALA A 640 -21.34 31.15 -0.65
N LEU A 641 -21.36 31.95 0.41
CA LEU A 641 -20.54 33.18 0.55
C LEU A 641 -19.36 32.85 1.46
N ARG A 642 -18.14 32.92 0.93
CA ARG A 642 -16.90 32.57 1.61
C ARG A 642 -16.20 33.81 2.14
N ALA A 643 -15.52 33.70 3.29
CA ALA A 643 -14.85 34.84 3.91
C ALA A 643 -13.62 35.29 3.09
N ARG A 644 -13.48 36.62 2.96
CA ARG A 644 -12.25 37.24 2.45
C ARG A 644 -11.09 36.97 3.42
N GLY A 645 -9.93 36.70 2.89
CA GLY A 645 -8.70 36.49 3.68
C GLY A 645 -8.43 35.05 4.11
N ILE A 646 -9.33 34.12 3.75
CA ILE A 646 -9.12 32.70 4.14
C ILE A 646 -8.03 32.02 3.30
N ASP A 647 -7.87 32.40 2.03
CA ASP A 647 -6.88 31.85 1.10
C ASP A 647 -5.92 32.89 0.52
N ASP A 648 -6.25 34.18 0.64
CA ASP A 648 -5.54 35.26 -0.05
C ASP A 648 -4.85 36.26 0.89
N GLY A 649 -4.85 35.96 2.19
CA GLY A 649 -4.19 36.76 3.23
C GLY A 649 -4.74 38.17 3.40
N ARG A 650 -5.84 38.54 2.70
CA ARG A 650 -6.43 39.88 2.85
C ARG A 650 -7.00 40.05 4.26
N PRO A 651 -6.89 41.22 4.84
CA PRO A 651 -7.47 41.47 6.16
C PRO A 651 -8.99 41.31 6.13
N THR A 652 -9.54 40.77 7.23
CA THR A 652 -11.01 40.75 7.42
C THR A 652 -11.55 42.16 7.48
N PRO A 653 -12.80 42.42 6.99
CA PRO A 653 -13.44 43.74 7.10
C PRO A 653 -13.46 44.29 8.51
N ALA A 654 -13.53 45.60 8.65
CA ALA A 654 -13.50 46.24 9.95
C ALA A 654 -14.78 46.04 10.77
N SER A 655 -15.88 45.71 10.14
CA SER A 655 -17.17 45.49 10.78
C SER A 655 -17.99 44.39 10.07
N LEU A 656 -18.94 43.80 10.82
CA LEU A 656 -19.90 42.84 10.26
C LEU A 656 -20.81 43.51 9.21
N SER A 657 -21.10 44.80 9.36
CA SER A 657 -21.90 45.55 8.41
C SER A 657 -21.17 45.73 7.05
N GLU A 658 -19.86 45.98 7.09
CA GLU A 658 -19.02 46.05 5.89
C GLU A 658 -18.93 44.70 5.17
N LEU A 659 -18.72 43.60 5.92
CA LEU A 659 -18.72 42.23 5.39
C LEU A 659 -20.06 41.90 4.73
N ALA A 660 -21.17 42.23 5.39
CA ALA A 660 -22.51 42.02 4.85
C ALA A 660 -22.75 42.84 3.55
N ALA A 661 -22.22 44.07 3.46
CA ALA A 661 -22.31 44.88 2.24
C ALA A 661 -21.53 44.26 1.06
N GLU A 662 -20.35 43.72 1.32
CA GLU A 662 -19.58 42.98 0.29
C GLU A 662 -20.39 41.77 -0.21
N TYR A 663 -21.04 41.03 0.69
CA TYR A 663 -21.84 39.87 0.34
C TYR A 663 -23.12 40.23 -0.39
N VAL A 664 -23.80 41.32 -0.02
CA VAL A 664 -24.94 41.87 -0.79
C VAL A 664 -24.52 42.20 -2.22
N ALA A 665 -23.36 42.85 -2.40
CA ALA A 665 -22.83 43.12 -3.72
C ALA A 665 -22.49 41.82 -4.52
N ALA A 666 -22.00 40.78 -3.86
CA ALA A 666 -21.75 39.50 -4.48
C ALA A 666 -23.04 38.76 -4.89
N VAL A 667 -24.05 38.75 -4.03
CA VAL A 667 -25.37 38.17 -4.30
C VAL A 667 -26.05 38.85 -5.49
N ARG A 668 -25.95 40.17 -5.57
CA ARG A 668 -26.53 40.95 -6.69
C ARG A 668 -25.89 40.66 -8.04
N ARG A 669 -24.66 40.16 -8.09
CA ARG A 669 -24.05 39.70 -9.36
C ARG A 669 -24.69 38.42 -9.89
N VAL A 670 -25.23 37.57 -9.01
CA VAL A 670 -25.91 36.31 -9.38
C VAL A 670 -27.41 36.58 -9.57
N GLN A 671 -28.03 37.34 -8.65
CA GLN A 671 -29.44 37.72 -8.67
C GLN A 671 -29.55 39.22 -8.49
N PRO A 672 -29.74 40.03 -9.57
CA PRO A 672 -29.75 41.49 -9.52
C PRO A 672 -30.86 42.09 -8.68
N HIS A 673 -32.02 41.44 -8.65
CA HIS A 673 -33.22 41.91 -7.94
C HIS A 673 -33.85 40.81 -7.09
N GLY A 674 -34.49 41.20 -5.96
CA GLY A 674 -35.22 40.28 -5.13
C GLY A 674 -36.48 39.68 -5.78
N PRO A 675 -37.19 38.79 -5.11
CA PRO A 675 -37.04 38.48 -3.69
C PRO A 675 -35.87 37.54 -3.42
N TYR A 676 -35.02 37.85 -2.41
CA TYR A 676 -33.86 37.04 -2.05
C TYR A 676 -34.17 35.95 -1.02
N VAL A 677 -33.41 34.85 -1.05
CA VAL A 677 -33.42 33.84 0.01
C VAL A 677 -32.00 33.77 0.57
N LEU A 678 -31.89 34.13 1.83
CA LEU A 678 -30.58 34.20 2.53
C LEU A 678 -30.57 33.23 3.69
N GLY A 679 -29.42 32.69 4.01
CA GLY A 679 -29.26 31.84 5.17
C GLY A 679 -27.84 31.77 5.70
N GLY A 680 -27.65 31.12 6.85
CA GLY A 680 -26.36 30.95 7.40
C GLY A 680 -26.35 30.12 8.70
N PHE A 681 -25.30 29.37 8.87
CA PHE A 681 -25.00 28.56 10.06
C PHE A 681 -24.04 29.33 10.98
N CYS A 682 -24.21 29.20 12.27
CA CYS A 682 -23.32 29.78 13.28
C CYS A 682 -23.20 31.33 13.11
N LEU A 683 -22.00 31.85 12.79
CA LEU A 683 -21.74 33.27 12.49
C LEU A 683 -22.43 33.73 11.20
N GLY A 684 -22.66 32.82 10.26
CA GLY A 684 -23.38 33.15 9.01
C GLY A 684 -24.79 33.63 9.24
N GLY A 685 -25.44 33.20 10.32
CA GLY A 685 -26.79 33.70 10.70
C GLY A 685 -26.83 35.19 10.96
N PRO A 686 -26.03 35.76 11.87
CA PRO A 686 -25.91 37.22 12.08
C PRO A 686 -25.55 38.00 10.83
N ILE A 687 -24.66 37.48 9.98
CA ILE A 687 -24.28 38.18 8.74
C ILE A 687 -25.46 38.20 7.75
N ALA A 688 -26.15 37.05 7.55
CA ALA A 688 -27.35 36.98 6.70
C ALA A 688 -28.48 37.89 7.21
N ALA A 689 -28.62 38.01 8.53
CA ALA A 689 -29.58 38.95 9.15
C ALA A 689 -29.24 40.40 8.85
N GLU A 690 -27.97 40.81 8.92
CA GLU A 690 -27.51 42.16 8.56
C GLU A 690 -27.68 42.42 7.06
N MET A 691 -27.34 41.44 6.18
CA MET A 691 -27.60 41.51 4.72
C MET A 691 -29.09 41.77 4.44
N THR A 692 -29.97 41.03 5.14
CA THR A 692 -31.44 41.25 5.03
C THR A 692 -31.81 42.68 5.41
N GLY A 693 -31.22 43.25 6.45
CA GLY A 693 -31.43 44.63 6.86
C GLY A 693 -30.97 45.64 5.82
N GLN A 694 -29.81 45.43 5.21
CA GLN A 694 -29.25 46.26 4.16
C GLN A 694 -30.09 46.22 2.86
N LEU A 695 -30.52 45.01 2.46
CA LEU A 695 -31.43 44.84 1.31
C LEU A 695 -32.77 45.56 1.52
N ALA A 696 -33.37 45.42 2.72
CA ALA A 696 -34.59 46.12 3.07
C ALA A 696 -34.43 47.65 3.04
N ALA A 697 -33.28 48.19 3.51
CA ALA A 697 -32.96 49.58 3.44
C ALA A 697 -32.78 50.10 1.98
N ALA A 698 -32.40 49.19 1.07
CA ALA A 698 -32.33 49.45 -0.37
C ALA A 698 -33.65 49.23 -1.13
N GLY A 699 -34.76 48.94 -0.42
CA GLY A 699 -36.08 48.71 -1.03
C GLY A 699 -36.27 47.28 -1.58
N GLU A 700 -35.32 46.36 -1.32
CA GLU A 700 -35.41 45.00 -1.82
C GLU A 700 -36.03 44.05 -0.78
N GLN A 701 -36.69 42.99 -1.26
CA GLN A 701 -37.41 42.04 -0.43
C GLN A 701 -36.58 40.76 -0.18
N THR A 702 -36.48 40.32 1.06
CA THR A 702 -36.04 38.97 1.44
C THR A 702 -37.28 38.10 1.67
N ALA A 703 -37.48 37.08 0.81
CA ALA A 703 -38.59 36.15 0.87
C ALA A 703 -38.47 35.16 2.05
N ALA A 704 -37.23 34.70 2.31
CA ALA A 704 -36.93 33.87 3.46
C ALA A 704 -35.54 34.15 4.01
N LEU A 705 -35.42 34.12 5.35
CA LEU A 705 -34.17 34.14 6.10
C LEU A 705 -34.05 32.82 6.87
N ILE A 706 -33.01 32.03 6.59
CA ILE A 706 -32.77 30.70 7.19
C ILE A 706 -31.60 30.78 8.17
N LEU A 707 -31.88 30.61 9.44
CA LEU A 707 -30.93 30.75 10.53
C LEU A 707 -30.70 29.38 11.19
N LEU A 708 -29.50 28.82 11.01
CA LEU A 708 -29.10 27.54 11.53
C LEU A 708 -28.14 27.76 12.70
N ASP A 709 -28.57 27.48 13.92
CA ASP A 709 -27.82 27.72 15.16
C ASP A 709 -27.10 29.10 15.19
N PRO A 710 -27.81 30.20 14.97
CA PRO A 710 -27.18 31.52 14.75
C PRO A 710 -26.48 32.05 16.00
N ARG A 711 -25.22 32.44 15.87
CA ARG A 711 -24.42 32.99 16.97
C ARG A 711 -24.35 34.51 16.96
N PHE A 712 -25.37 35.16 17.46
CA PHE A 712 -25.36 36.60 17.68
C PHE A 712 -24.42 37.01 18.85
N ARG A 713 -24.12 38.35 18.94
CA ARG A 713 -23.45 38.92 20.09
C ARG A 713 -24.25 38.61 21.36
N ARG A 714 -23.57 38.30 22.45
CA ARG A 714 -24.22 38.07 23.75
C ARG A 714 -24.87 39.38 24.23
N PRO A 715 -26.10 39.30 24.77
CA PRO A 715 -26.75 40.44 25.35
C PRO A 715 -26.02 40.93 26.62
N GLU A 716 -26.12 42.20 26.93
CA GLU A 716 -25.60 42.81 28.13
C GLU A 716 -26.71 43.19 29.10
N GLY A 717 -26.38 43.40 30.38
CA GLY A 717 -27.30 43.89 31.38
C GLY A 717 -27.74 42.86 32.41
N LEU A 718 -28.42 43.34 33.49
CA LEU A 718 -28.77 42.55 34.66
C LEU A 718 -29.63 41.34 34.34
N ARG A 719 -30.60 41.47 33.42
CA ARG A 719 -31.49 40.33 33.02
C ARG A 719 -30.71 39.16 32.44
N TYR A 720 -29.71 39.44 31.60
CA TYR A 720 -28.84 38.44 31.04
C TYR A 720 -27.92 37.85 32.11
N SER A 721 -27.31 38.65 32.95
CA SER A 721 -26.42 38.20 34.01
C SER A 721 -27.14 37.27 34.99
N VAL A 722 -28.38 37.56 35.37
CA VAL A 722 -29.22 36.72 36.25
C VAL A 722 -29.59 35.39 35.57
N TRP A 723 -29.98 35.42 34.27
CA TRP A 723 -30.28 34.24 33.53
C TRP A 723 -29.04 33.32 33.34
N LEU A 724 -27.89 33.93 33.09
CA LEU A 724 -26.61 33.22 32.91
C LEU A 724 -26.13 32.56 34.20
N ALA A 725 -26.23 33.26 35.31
CA ALA A 725 -25.87 32.73 36.61
C ALA A 725 -26.78 31.55 37.00
N GLY A 726 -28.08 31.69 36.83
CA GLY A 726 -29.05 30.58 37.09
C GLY A 726 -28.86 29.36 36.21
N ARG A 727 -28.42 29.54 34.98
CA ARG A 727 -28.10 28.46 34.06
C ARG A 727 -26.80 27.74 34.46
N ARG A 728 -25.71 28.47 34.73
CA ARG A 728 -24.42 27.91 35.15
C ARG A 728 -24.53 27.15 36.48
N ALA A 729 -25.39 27.61 37.40
CA ALA A 729 -25.70 26.91 38.63
C ALA A 729 -26.38 25.55 38.35
N ARG A 730 -27.36 25.49 37.45
CA ARG A 730 -28.06 24.25 37.07
C ARG A 730 -27.15 23.25 36.35
N GLN A 731 -26.09 23.71 35.66
CA GLN A 731 -25.13 22.87 34.93
C GLN A 731 -23.91 22.46 35.80
N GLY A 732 -23.83 22.85 37.09
CA GLY A 732 -22.68 22.54 37.93
C GLY A 732 -21.36 23.23 37.52
N ARG A 733 -21.41 24.22 36.61
CA ARG A 733 -20.23 24.84 35.98
C ARG A 733 -19.79 26.16 36.66
N LEU A 734 -20.30 26.49 37.84
CA LEU A 734 -20.00 27.77 38.48
C LEU A 734 -18.53 27.91 38.87
N THR A 735 -17.90 26.83 39.37
CA THR A 735 -16.50 26.79 39.78
C THR A 735 -15.52 26.80 38.62
N ALA A 736 -15.84 26.11 37.50
CA ALA A 736 -14.99 26.05 36.31
C ALA A 736 -14.90 27.40 35.56
N ALA A 737 -15.95 28.19 35.57
CA ALA A 737 -15.97 29.51 34.92
C ALA A 737 -15.07 30.57 35.63
N VAL A 738 -14.91 30.50 36.95
CA VAL A 738 -14.01 31.36 37.74
C VAL A 738 -12.55 30.98 37.46
N ALA A 739 -12.23 29.68 37.44
CA ALA A 739 -10.89 29.18 37.10
C ALA A 739 -10.44 29.57 35.68
N LYS A 740 -11.36 29.47 34.69
CA LYS A 740 -11.06 29.81 33.29
C LYS A 740 -10.86 31.32 33.08
N ARG A 741 -11.43 32.18 33.91
CA ARG A 741 -11.26 33.62 33.85
C ARG A 741 -9.93 34.09 34.46
N LEU A 742 -9.40 33.36 35.47
CA LEU A 742 -8.07 33.59 36.05
C LEU A 742 -6.93 33.08 35.12
N ALA A 743 -7.13 31.98 34.40
CA ALA A 743 -6.13 31.39 33.50
C ALA A 743 -5.94 32.15 32.17
N ARG A 744 -6.83 33.06 31.80
CA ARG A 744 -6.77 33.81 30.53
C ARG A 744 -5.91 35.09 30.56
N ARG A 745 -5.23 35.41 31.67
CA ARG A 745 -4.53 36.69 31.82
C ARG A 745 -3.11 36.77 31.26
N ASP A 746 -2.46 35.64 30.94
CA ASP A 746 -1.01 35.62 30.68
C ASP A 746 -0.57 34.76 29.49
N ALA A 747 -1.28 34.76 28.38
CA ALA A 747 -0.78 34.11 27.16
C ALA A 747 -0.27 35.17 26.17
N PRO A 748 1.02 35.11 25.75
CA PRO A 748 1.52 36.00 24.68
C PRO A 748 0.87 35.71 23.34
N PRO A 749 0.80 36.67 22.41
CA PRO A 749 0.27 36.45 21.06
C PRO A 749 1.16 35.45 20.33
N ARG A 750 0.59 34.33 19.95
CA ARG A 750 1.23 33.35 19.06
C ARG A 750 1.07 33.84 17.62
N ASP A 751 2.11 33.63 16.81
CA ASP A 751 2.04 33.82 15.37
C ASP A 751 1.01 32.83 14.80
N LEU A 752 -0.14 33.36 14.43
CA LEU A 752 -1.28 32.59 13.94
C LEU A 752 -1.23 32.63 12.42
N GLY A 753 -1.16 31.48 11.74
CA GLY A 753 -1.25 31.40 10.27
C GLY A 753 -2.53 32.08 9.73
N GLU A 754 -2.56 32.35 8.42
CA GLU A 754 -3.59 33.18 7.75
C GLU A 754 -5.03 32.80 8.07
N LYS A 755 -5.38 31.53 8.09
CA LYS A 755 -6.72 31.03 8.45
C LYS A 755 -7.10 31.38 9.90
N ALA A 756 -6.14 31.31 10.81
CA ALA A 756 -6.38 31.66 12.20
C ALA A 756 -6.52 33.15 12.43
N ALA A 757 -5.82 33.97 11.64
CA ALA A 757 -5.98 35.43 11.63
C ALA A 757 -7.37 35.82 11.10
N CYS A 758 -7.85 35.20 10.05
CA CYS A 758 -9.20 35.37 9.51
C CYS A 758 -10.26 35.02 10.57
N HIS A 759 -10.16 33.84 11.20
CA HIS A 759 -11.09 33.44 12.24
C HIS A 759 -11.12 34.38 13.45
N ALA A 760 -9.94 34.81 13.91
CA ALA A 760 -9.86 35.82 15.00
C ALA A 760 -10.49 37.17 14.61
N GLY A 761 -10.31 37.59 13.36
CA GLY A 761 -10.96 38.75 12.79
C GLY A 761 -12.49 38.62 12.76
N LEU A 762 -13.01 37.52 12.26
CA LEU A 762 -14.45 37.22 12.20
C LEU A 762 -15.08 37.15 13.60
N ALA A 763 -14.40 36.56 14.56
CA ALA A 763 -14.86 36.54 15.95
C ALA A 763 -14.94 37.95 16.54
N ARG A 764 -13.96 38.82 16.28
CA ARG A 764 -13.90 40.20 16.74
C ARG A 764 -15.05 41.06 16.17
N ILE A 765 -15.31 41.00 14.85
CA ILE A 765 -16.39 41.75 14.22
C ILE A 765 -17.77 41.31 14.71
N ARG A 766 -17.96 40.01 15.03
CA ARG A 766 -19.17 39.51 15.65
C ARG A 766 -19.39 40.11 17.05
N GLU A 767 -18.36 40.13 17.89
CA GLU A 767 -18.47 40.63 19.29
C GLU A 767 -18.73 42.16 19.33
N ASN A 768 -18.28 42.86 18.33
CA ASN A 768 -18.49 44.31 18.23
C ASN A 768 -19.81 44.70 17.55
N HIS A 769 -20.55 43.78 16.94
CA HIS A 769 -21.78 44.06 16.21
C HIS A 769 -23.02 44.01 17.10
N LEU A 770 -23.80 45.10 17.12
CA LEU A 770 -25.13 45.13 17.75
C LEU A 770 -26.18 44.72 16.72
N PRO A 771 -26.86 43.57 16.88
CA PRO A 771 -27.81 43.11 15.90
C PRO A 771 -29.03 44.01 15.83
N ARG A 772 -29.43 44.38 14.63
CA ARG A 772 -30.67 45.13 14.37
C ARG A 772 -31.86 44.16 14.32
N PRO A 773 -33.04 44.58 14.73
CA PRO A 773 -34.26 43.75 14.58
C PRO A 773 -34.56 43.45 13.14
N VAL A 774 -34.72 42.17 12.80
CA VAL A 774 -35.04 41.72 11.43
C VAL A 774 -36.54 41.51 11.30
N ASN A 775 -37.15 42.11 10.29
CA ASN A 775 -38.59 42.04 10.00
C ASN A 775 -38.94 41.04 8.83
N ALA A 776 -37.95 40.37 8.24
CA ALA A 776 -38.17 39.38 7.20
C ALA A 776 -38.75 38.06 7.76
N PRO A 777 -39.48 37.30 6.95
CA PRO A 777 -39.91 35.95 7.32
C PRO A 777 -38.70 35.03 7.62
N ALA A 778 -38.58 34.57 8.84
CA ALA A 778 -37.42 33.80 9.26
C ALA A 778 -37.78 32.35 9.69
N THR A 779 -36.98 31.41 9.30
CA THR A 779 -36.94 30.04 9.82
C THR A 779 -35.70 29.87 10.68
N VAL A 780 -35.90 29.46 11.94
CA VAL A 780 -34.82 29.28 12.91
C VAL A 780 -34.78 27.79 13.26
N VAL A 781 -33.62 27.17 13.02
CA VAL A 781 -33.33 25.78 13.39
C VAL A 781 -32.23 25.80 14.44
N LEU A 782 -32.48 25.21 15.60
CA LEU A 782 -31.54 25.15 16.72
C LEU A 782 -31.23 23.69 17.07
N SER A 783 -29.96 23.41 17.32
CA SER A 783 -29.53 22.13 17.92
C SER A 783 -29.82 22.07 19.42
N ASP A 784 -29.80 20.86 20.02
CA ASP A 784 -29.90 20.72 21.48
C ASP A 784 -28.72 21.35 22.18
N GLY A 785 -27.53 21.32 21.54
CA GLY A 785 -26.31 21.98 22.03
C GLY A 785 -26.31 23.50 21.94
N PHE A 786 -27.35 24.13 21.30
CA PHE A 786 -27.42 25.60 21.16
C PHE A 786 -27.40 26.33 22.50
N GLU A 787 -27.94 25.74 23.55
CA GLU A 787 -27.93 26.33 24.88
C GLU A 787 -26.51 26.50 25.45
N ASP A 788 -25.54 25.74 25.01
CA ASP A 788 -24.14 25.83 25.47
C ASP A 788 -23.46 27.15 25.03
N TYR A 789 -24.04 27.86 24.06
CA TYR A 789 -23.55 29.16 23.61
C TYR A 789 -24.05 30.34 24.43
N GLU A 790 -24.80 30.10 25.50
CA GLU A 790 -25.23 31.12 26.44
C GLU A 790 -26.11 32.26 25.79
N LEU A 791 -26.90 31.91 24.76
CA LEU A 791 -27.85 32.80 24.14
C LEU A 791 -29.28 32.40 24.50
N PRO A 792 -30.06 33.22 25.25
CA PRO A 792 -31.42 32.88 25.62
C PRO A 792 -32.41 33.09 24.47
N ASP A 793 -33.41 32.21 24.35
CA ASP A 793 -34.47 32.27 23.33
C ASP A 793 -35.20 33.64 23.32
N TRP A 794 -35.38 34.23 24.50
CA TRP A 794 -36.02 35.54 24.57
C TRP A 794 -35.22 36.65 23.85
N TYR A 795 -33.89 36.54 23.87
CA TYR A 795 -33.04 37.51 23.18
C TYR A 795 -33.12 37.29 21.66
N LEU A 796 -33.04 36.07 21.17
CA LEU A 796 -33.22 35.79 19.73
C LEU A 796 -34.56 36.29 19.23
N ARG A 797 -35.65 36.18 20.02
CA ARG A 797 -36.97 36.73 19.67
C ARG A 797 -37.00 38.28 19.64
N THR A 798 -36.09 38.96 20.29
CA THR A 798 -35.97 40.41 20.15
C THR A 798 -35.27 40.79 18.87
N VAL A 799 -34.34 39.98 18.38
CA VAL A 799 -33.62 40.19 17.14
C VAL A 799 -34.47 39.78 15.92
N ILE A 800 -35.19 38.65 16.02
CA ILE A 800 -36.00 38.09 14.93
C ILE A 800 -37.47 38.35 15.25
N ARG A 801 -38.06 39.42 14.61
CA ARG A 801 -39.41 39.87 14.93
C ARG A 801 -40.54 39.08 14.28
N ARG A 802 -40.27 38.36 13.16
CA ARG A 802 -41.25 37.56 12.38
C ARG A 802 -40.77 36.16 12.14
N PRO A 803 -40.58 35.31 13.18
CA PRO A 803 -40.27 33.90 12.95
C PRO A 803 -41.50 33.21 12.39
N ARG A 804 -41.37 32.60 11.18
CA ARG A 804 -42.41 31.73 10.59
C ARG A 804 -42.32 30.33 11.17
N ARG A 805 -41.06 29.83 11.32
CA ARG A 805 -40.77 28.52 11.85
C ARG A 805 -39.70 28.64 12.92
N TRP A 806 -39.88 27.86 13.98
CA TRP A 806 -38.91 27.71 15.05
C TRP A 806 -38.84 26.24 15.43
N ARG A 807 -37.71 25.61 15.14
CA ARG A 807 -37.53 24.16 15.32
C ARG A 807 -36.31 23.88 16.18
N ARG A 808 -36.37 22.79 16.94
CA ARG A 808 -35.20 22.15 17.56
C ARG A 808 -34.98 20.83 16.87
N VAL A 809 -33.72 20.55 16.60
CA VAL A 809 -33.20 19.30 16.01
C VAL A 809 -32.26 18.69 17.01
N GLY A 810 -32.26 17.38 17.20
CA GLY A 810 -31.35 16.68 18.11
C GLY A 810 -29.89 16.98 17.84
N GLY A 811 -28.99 16.66 18.82
CA GLY A 811 -27.56 16.67 18.62
C GLY A 811 -26.85 18.00 18.93
N GLU A 812 -25.55 18.02 18.64
CA GLU A 812 -24.63 19.14 18.96
C GLU A 812 -24.50 20.12 17.79
N HIS A 813 -24.12 21.37 18.13
CA HIS A 813 -23.90 22.44 17.16
C HIS A 813 -22.98 22.04 16.00
N GLY A 814 -21.83 21.46 16.30
CA GLY A 814 -20.85 21.06 15.29
C GLY A 814 -21.33 19.98 14.33
N ARG A 815 -22.37 19.25 14.68
CA ARG A 815 -22.92 18.13 13.88
C ARG A 815 -24.21 18.46 13.15
N LEU A 816 -24.75 19.65 13.29
CA LEU A 816 -26.05 20.04 12.76
C LEU A 816 -26.14 19.85 11.22
N LEU A 817 -25.07 20.12 10.51
CA LEU A 817 -25.01 20.01 9.04
C LEU A 817 -24.36 18.72 8.54
N LEU A 818 -24.30 17.69 9.39
CA LEU A 818 -23.83 16.34 9.07
C LEU A 818 -24.93 15.29 9.11
N PRO A 819 -24.79 14.18 8.41
CA PRO A 819 -25.61 13.00 8.60
C PRO A 819 -25.59 12.47 10.06
N PRO A 820 -26.70 12.02 10.64
CA PRO A 820 -28.06 12.06 10.02
C PRO A 820 -28.78 13.39 10.16
N LEU A 821 -28.30 14.35 10.98
CA LEU A 821 -29.01 15.58 11.36
C LEU A 821 -29.27 16.52 10.17
N VAL A 822 -28.34 16.59 9.23
CA VAL A 822 -28.51 17.44 8.03
C VAL A 822 -29.76 17.07 7.21
N HIS A 823 -30.24 15.83 7.26
CA HIS A 823 -31.50 15.43 6.60
C HIS A 823 -32.71 16.09 7.23
N GLU A 824 -32.70 16.25 8.56
CA GLU A 824 -33.78 16.97 9.26
C GLU A 824 -33.69 18.47 8.96
N VAL A 825 -32.48 19.03 8.97
CA VAL A 825 -32.24 20.42 8.62
C VAL A 825 -32.70 20.69 7.17
N ALA A 826 -32.32 19.83 6.22
CA ALA A 826 -32.73 19.97 4.82
C ALA A 826 -34.28 19.95 4.66
N ARG A 827 -34.98 19.12 5.42
CA ARG A 827 -36.44 19.05 5.41
C ARG A 827 -37.07 20.36 5.90
N GLU A 828 -36.54 20.95 6.98
CA GLU A 828 -37.01 22.22 7.51
C GLU A 828 -36.69 23.39 6.56
N VAL A 829 -35.49 23.38 5.97
CA VAL A 829 -35.07 24.38 4.98
C VAL A 829 -35.95 24.29 3.73
N ARG A 830 -36.18 23.11 3.19
CA ARG A 830 -37.07 22.89 2.04
C ARG A 830 -38.47 23.38 2.31
N GLY A 831 -39.03 23.02 3.47
CA GLY A 831 -40.34 23.50 3.89
C GLY A 831 -40.43 25.02 3.99
N ALA A 832 -39.36 25.70 4.42
CA ALA A 832 -39.28 27.15 4.45
C ALA A 832 -39.24 27.78 3.03
N LEU A 833 -38.49 27.14 2.13
CA LEU A 833 -38.40 27.56 0.72
C LEU A 833 -39.74 27.38 0.00
N ASP A 834 -40.44 26.26 0.21
CA ASP A 834 -41.75 25.97 -0.40
C ASP A 834 -42.86 26.95 0.08
N GLU A 835 -42.81 27.33 1.36
CA GLU A 835 -43.73 28.35 1.91
C GLU A 835 -43.47 29.76 1.44
N ALA A 836 -42.17 30.09 1.27
CA ALA A 836 -41.78 31.45 0.87
C ALA A 836 -42.01 31.72 -0.63
N LEU A 837 -41.74 30.69 -1.42
CA LEU A 837 -41.74 30.72 -2.89
C LEU A 837 -42.31 29.40 -3.42
N PRO A 838 -43.61 29.18 -3.41
CA PRO A 838 -44.21 27.95 -3.86
C PRO A 838 -43.83 27.63 -5.31
N PRO A 839 -43.59 26.36 -5.67
CA PRO A 839 -43.25 25.98 -7.03
C PRO A 839 -44.35 26.43 -7.98
N SER A 840 -43.97 27.00 -9.11
CA SER A 840 -44.89 27.37 -10.16
C SER A 840 -45.69 26.14 -10.64
N ARG A 841 -47.02 26.19 -10.62
CA ARG A 841 -47.86 25.06 -11.14
C ARG A 841 -47.55 24.86 -12.62
N PRO A 842 -47.36 23.63 -13.12
CA PRO A 842 -47.17 23.41 -14.53
C PRO A 842 -48.50 23.74 -15.25
N GLY A 843 -48.55 24.86 -15.96
CA GLY A 843 -49.73 25.25 -16.76
C GLY A 843 -50.01 26.75 -16.70
N GLY A 844 -49.13 27.58 -17.20
CA GLY A 844 -49.38 29.00 -17.47
C GLY A 844 -48.21 29.56 -18.30
N ALA A 845 -48.50 29.84 -19.57
CA ALA A 845 -47.53 30.39 -20.47
C ALA A 845 -46.97 31.75 -19.94
N ALA A 846 -45.68 31.84 -19.79
CA ALA A 846 -44.98 33.06 -19.44
C ALA A 846 -44.78 33.93 -20.70
N PRO A 847 -44.89 35.29 -20.62
CA PRO A 847 -44.46 36.14 -21.71
C PRO A 847 -42.95 36.22 -21.78
N GLY A 848 -42.45 36.27 -23.00
CA GLY A 848 -41.02 36.13 -23.36
C GLY A 848 -40.08 37.07 -22.61
N GLY A 849 -39.06 36.47 -22.07
CA GLY A 849 -37.86 37.15 -21.56
C GLY A 849 -36.64 36.62 -22.26
N ALA A 850 -35.85 37.50 -22.83
CA ALA A 850 -34.68 37.28 -23.66
C ALA A 850 -33.62 36.40 -22.99
N ALA A 851 -33.04 35.48 -23.74
CA ALA A 851 -31.89 34.68 -23.35
C ALA A 851 -30.64 35.59 -23.19
N PRO A 852 -29.76 35.26 -22.22
CA PRO A 852 -28.48 35.94 -22.10
C PRO A 852 -27.51 35.42 -23.19
N PRO A 853 -26.54 36.25 -23.64
CA PRO A 853 -25.68 35.93 -24.75
C PRO A 853 -24.68 34.84 -24.38
N GLU A 854 -24.55 33.83 -25.25
CA GLU A 854 -23.50 32.82 -25.26
C GLU A 854 -22.14 33.47 -25.43
N ALA A 855 -21.22 33.23 -24.50
CA ALA A 855 -19.80 33.53 -24.69
C ALA A 855 -19.16 32.50 -25.61
N SER A 856 -18.98 32.86 -26.86
CA SER A 856 -18.26 32.07 -27.85
C SER A 856 -16.76 32.01 -27.49
N LEU A 857 -16.27 30.85 -27.10
CA LEU A 857 -14.84 30.51 -27.11
C LEU A 857 -14.45 30.11 -28.53
N THR A 858 -13.91 31.06 -29.29
CA THR A 858 -13.23 30.76 -30.58
C THR A 858 -11.91 30.08 -30.31
N ALA A 859 -11.84 28.81 -30.73
CA ALA A 859 -10.59 28.10 -30.89
C ALA A 859 -9.85 28.62 -32.12
N GLY A 860 -8.74 29.31 -31.91
CA GLY A 860 -7.81 29.72 -32.95
C GLY A 860 -6.90 28.54 -33.32
N SER A 861 -7.15 27.91 -34.45
CA SER A 861 -6.20 27.02 -35.12
C SER A 861 -5.18 27.86 -35.89
N THR A 862 -3.90 27.84 -35.51
CA THR A 862 -2.80 28.26 -36.35
C THR A 862 -2.01 27.03 -36.81
N SER A 863 -2.22 26.62 -38.01
CA SER A 863 -1.29 25.82 -38.81
C SER A 863 -0.09 26.70 -39.20
N GLY A 864 1.11 26.26 -38.89
CA GLY A 864 2.36 26.85 -39.36
C GLY A 864 3.32 25.77 -39.73
N SER A 865 3.44 25.54 -41.03
CA SER A 865 4.46 24.69 -41.69
C SER A 865 5.81 25.40 -41.73
N GLY A 866 6.89 24.66 -41.68
CA GLY A 866 8.13 25.03 -42.36
C GLY A 866 9.40 24.96 -41.53
N ALA A 867 10.25 24.11 -42.04
CA ALA A 867 11.69 23.87 -41.86
C ALA A 867 12.12 23.08 -40.64
#